data_a76a68c2de3d0a64d2007e9791d90d64
#
_entry.id   a76a68c2de3d0a64d2007e9791d90d64
#
_cell.length_a   1.000
_cell.length_b   1.000
_cell.length_c   1.000
_cell.angle_alpha   90.00
_cell.angle_beta   90.00
_cell.angle_gamma   90.00
#
_symmetry.space_group_name_H-M   'P 1'
#
loop_
_entity.id
_entity.type
_entity.pdbx_description
1 polymer ?
#
loop_
_entity_poly.entity_id
_entity_poly.type
_entity_poly.pdbx_seq_one_letter_code
_entity_poly.pdbx_strand_id
1 'polypeptide(L)'
;MAIPARPIDPAKDRDRRLAESRQAYHANPAQFRDRRLGESRSPWVRSFACDDMKVLIVCRGPIRKEAIDVFREMGMTQVGMLLSEKDSIVFPRALSPELRIMNPKYVHPVPDYTGATKEERDQRVRDIIRICKQHGYDAVFAGYGFMAEDASFVRALEEAGLTFIGPGSYTQTAAGAKDEAKRTAIENQVSVTPGINDATVRTLLRKHPDHAALARVAKEHGLELAGLGDPSRPLPELAERVLEASYRKHVDLFTIDDLGETLRLEVERLLAEQPGRRFRLKAIGGGGGKGQRILGDAAQVPGLVREVLSEVKATGPGDNKNMLLELNIEQTRHNEIQILGNGDWCISLGGRDCSLQMHEQKLVEVSITQEGLRSAIQAAKTGGRAAKARALAGDLKVLERMEAEAERFGRAAKLDSASTFECIVDGERHYFMEVNTRIQVEHRVSELCYALRFASPDDPADAFEVYSLVEAMALIARHKARLPRPTRIVRDGAAIEARLNATDHALSPAAGGVITSWSDPIRGEIRDDQGICIKNPDTGLFMRYRLAGAYDSNVALLLATGAARDESWRHLVEIFRRTTIRGMDLATNLEFHYGLLFWFLARDPWAKPTTKFVVPYLTLVGELAQEARAIDLDYAFQRIAQGATAVAARDALDATRQVIDLKETLLERPIRLLFEEPHFLSAWLSQHRFDFVVRDGRFEWRRNPVEVLAETYRLLNMDGTQGAAAYRIWDHDRELLDVALAFYERLGTRVPADMAWPDLDATLRGAEPAFGLGDATWARVRAAHAGHQLGLDILALLPLIADKTGFYDLRLEDDLTVHIPDRLHDPEHQEAMRKVLVPPPVTRADEIVAAMGGTFYAQEAPDLPPFVTAGAHFDKGDALYIVEVMKMFNKVYASFAGTVTEVLVENGTVVRKGQALFRIQPDEVFVEEDPAVRERRLRENTEAYLVRLGEP
;
A
#
# COMPACT_ATOMS: atom_id res chain seq x y z
N MET A 1 7.93 -1.49 -51.28
CA MET A 1 6.52 -1.32 -51.67
C MET A 1 5.70 -1.46 -50.43
N ALA A 2 5.14 -0.36 -49.93
CA ALA A 2 4.22 -0.37 -48.79
C ALA A 2 2.86 -0.88 -49.30
N ILE A 3 2.37 -1.97 -48.72
CA ILE A 3 1.02 -2.46 -48.97
C ILE A 3 0.04 -1.36 -48.52
N PRO A 4 -0.82 -0.81 -49.40
CA PRO A 4 -1.79 0.19 -48.98
C PRO A 4 -2.73 -0.45 -47.97
N ALA A 5 -2.77 0.10 -46.75
CA ALA A 5 -3.72 -0.32 -45.76
C ALA A 5 -5.14 -0.18 -46.31
N ARG A 6 -5.89 -1.28 -46.38
CA ARG A 6 -7.32 -1.25 -46.69
C ARG A 6 -8.00 -0.31 -45.71
N PRO A 7 -8.93 0.55 -46.19
CA PRO A 7 -9.72 1.35 -45.27
C PRO A 7 -10.48 0.42 -44.33
N ILE A 8 -10.21 0.56 -43.04
CA ILE A 8 -10.85 -0.24 -42.01
C ILE A 8 -12.23 0.36 -41.81
N ASP A 9 -13.27 -0.47 -41.93
CA ASP A 9 -14.64 -0.08 -41.60
C ASP A 9 -14.68 0.41 -40.13
N PRO A 10 -15.13 1.64 -39.87
CA PRO A 10 -15.11 2.22 -38.53
C PRO A 10 -15.88 1.38 -37.49
N ALA A 11 -16.99 0.73 -37.90
CA ALA A 11 -17.76 -0.14 -37.01
C ALA A 11 -16.98 -1.38 -36.60
N LYS A 12 -16.35 -2.05 -37.58
CA LYS A 12 -15.51 -3.24 -37.31
C LYS A 12 -14.27 -2.91 -36.51
N ASP A 13 -13.66 -1.73 -36.71
CA ASP A 13 -12.52 -1.29 -35.90
C ASP A 13 -12.95 -1.01 -34.46
N ARG A 14 -14.12 -0.44 -34.27
CA ARG A 14 -14.71 -0.21 -32.94
C ARG A 14 -14.99 -1.54 -32.22
N ASP A 15 -15.61 -2.50 -32.86
CA ASP A 15 -15.92 -3.80 -32.26
C ASP A 15 -14.65 -4.58 -31.93
N ARG A 16 -13.61 -4.49 -32.78
CA ARG A 16 -12.30 -5.05 -32.49
C ARG A 16 -11.68 -4.41 -31.23
N ARG A 17 -11.73 -3.09 -31.07
CA ARG A 17 -11.18 -2.38 -29.92
C ARG A 17 -11.94 -2.71 -28.63
N LEU A 18 -13.27 -2.88 -28.72
CA LEU A 18 -14.05 -3.35 -27.59
C LEU A 18 -13.67 -4.79 -27.19
N ALA A 19 -13.40 -5.65 -28.15
CA ALA A 19 -12.92 -7.00 -27.88
C ALA A 19 -11.51 -7.01 -27.25
N GLU A 20 -10.61 -6.13 -27.72
CA GLU A 20 -9.28 -5.93 -27.12
C GLU A 20 -9.40 -5.40 -25.70
N SER A 21 -10.32 -4.46 -25.46
CA SER A 21 -10.59 -3.93 -24.11
C SER A 21 -11.11 -5.01 -23.16
N ARG A 22 -11.99 -5.90 -23.63
CA ARG A 22 -12.44 -7.05 -22.83
C ARG A 22 -11.32 -7.95 -22.36
N GLN A 23 -10.33 -8.21 -23.22
CA GLN A 23 -9.15 -8.99 -22.84
C GLN A 23 -8.30 -8.29 -21.79
N ALA A 24 -8.38 -6.97 -21.71
CA ALA A 24 -7.62 -6.18 -20.76
C ALA A 24 -8.10 -6.30 -19.31
N TYR A 25 -9.35 -6.70 -19.10
CA TYR A 25 -9.87 -6.99 -17.74
C TYR A 25 -9.57 -8.43 -17.27
N HIS A 26 -8.74 -9.15 -18.00
CA HIS A 26 -8.26 -10.49 -17.65
C HIS A 26 -9.37 -11.48 -17.25
N ALA A 27 -9.29 -12.00 -16.02
CA ALA A 27 -10.20 -13.02 -15.52
C ALA A 27 -11.56 -12.48 -15.06
N ASN A 28 -11.77 -11.17 -15.04
CA ASN A 28 -13.04 -10.62 -14.60
C ASN A 28 -13.79 -9.88 -15.72
N PRO A 29 -14.44 -10.60 -16.64
CA PRO A 29 -15.23 -9.98 -17.72
C PRO A 29 -16.42 -9.16 -17.21
N ALA A 30 -16.82 -9.34 -15.95
CA ALA A 30 -17.89 -8.54 -15.33
C ALA A 30 -17.50 -7.06 -15.15
N GLN A 31 -16.22 -6.73 -15.22
CA GLN A 31 -15.74 -5.34 -15.18
C GLN A 31 -15.90 -4.63 -16.52
N PHE A 32 -15.92 -5.39 -17.63
CA PHE A 32 -16.22 -4.82 -18.94
C PHE A 32 -17.69 -4.37 -19.02
N ARG A 33 -17.92 -3.19 -19.55
CA ARG A 33 -19.27 -2.65 -19.78
C ARG A 33 -19.30 -1.92 -21.11
N ASP A 34 -20.44 -2.00 -21.77
CA ASP A 34 -20.75 -1.09 -22.87
C ASP A 34 -21.28 0.21 -22.27
N ARG A 35 -20.49 1.27 -22.40
CA ARG A 35 -20.75 2.60 -21.81
C ARG A 35 -21.22 3.61 -22.86
N ARG A 36 -21.66 3.15 -24.04
CA ARG A 36 -22.02 3.99 -25.18
C ARG A 36 -23.41 4.56 -25.03
N LEU A 37 -23.54 5.70 -24.36
CA LEU A 37 -24.84 6.39 -24.18
C LEU A 37 -25.44 6.84 -25.51
N GLY A 38 -24.62 7.10 -26.55
CA GLY A 38 -25.07 7.48 -27.89
C GLY A 38 -25.93 6.44 -28.59
N GLU A 39 -25.88 5.17 -28.19
CA GLU A 39 -26.69 4.07 -28.73
C GLU A 39 -28.01 3.86 -27.99
N SER A 40 -28.30 4.63 -26.94
CA SER A 40 -29.53 4.53 -26.18
C SER A 40 -30.76 4.87 -27.02
N ARG A 41 -31.91 4.24 -26.75
CA ARG A 41 -33.18 4.60 -27.36
C ARG A 41 -33.74 5.91 -26.80
N SER A 42 -33.38 6.27 -25.55
CA SER A 42 -33.78 7.53 -24.94
C SER A 42 -33.04 8.71 -25.55
N PRO A 43 -33.73 9.73 -26.08
CA PRO A 43 -33.10 10.97 -26.54
C PRO A 43 -32.38 11.71 -25.41
N TRP A 44 -32.91 11.64 -24.19
CA TRP A 44 -32.31 12.27 -23.03
C TRP A 44 -30.97 11.61 -22.69
N VAL A 45 -30.93 10.29 -22.60
CA VAL A 45 -29.68 9.52 -22.35
C VAL A 45 -28.65 9.79 -23.45
N ARG A 46 -29.09 9.74 -24.74
CA ARG A 46 -28.17 10.03 -25.87
C ARG A 46 -27.54 11.39 -25.79
N SER A 47 -28.21 12.38 -25.19
CA SER A 47 -27.71 13.74 -25.09
C SER A 47 -26.45 13.85 -24.18
N PHE A 48 -26.14 12.78 -23.42
CA PHE A 48 -24.94 12.66 -22.58
C PHE A 48 -23.83 11.78 -23.20
N ALA A 49 -23.92 11.43 -24.47
CA ALA A 49 -22.85 10.76 -25.17
C ALA A 49 -21.54 11.56 -25.13
N CYS A 50 -20.42 10.81 -25.05
CA CYS A 50 -19.06 11.36 -25.07
C CYS A 50 -18.20 10.74 -26.19
N ASP A 51 -18.79 10.02 -27.13
CA ASP A 51 -18.12 9.30 -28.20
C ASP A 51 -17.45 10.21 -29.22
N ASP A 52 -17.81 11.50 -29.27
CA ASP A 52 -17.16 12.54 -30.06
C ASP A 52 -15.88 13.09 -29.45
N MET A 53 -15.61 12.84 -28.17
CA MET A 53 -14.41 13.34 -27.49
C MET A 53 -13.13 12.64 -28.00
N LYS A 54 -12.07 13.41 -28.07
CA LYS A 54 -10.72 12.95 -28.46
C LYS A 54 -9.75 13.23 -27.34
N VAL A 55 -9.36 12.21 -26.61
CA VAL A 55 -8.68 12.35 -25.32
C VAL A 55 -7.20 12.03 -25.43
N LEU A 56 -6.35 12.91 -24.90
CA LEU A 56 -4.93 12.63 -24.63
C LEU A 56 -4.74 12.29 -23.15
N ILE A 57 -4.20 11.11 -22.86
CA ILE A 57 -3.90 10.63 -21.50
C ILE A 57 -2.46 10.99 -21.15
N VAL A 58 -2.25 11.70 -20.04
CA VAL A 58 -0.95 12.22 -19.59
C VAL A 58 -0.38 11.44 -18.39
N CYS A 59 -1.16 10.57 -17.76
CA CYS A 59 -0.72 9.76 -16.63
C CYS A 59 -0.04 8.44 -17.05
N ARG A 60 0.45 7.70 -16.06
CA ARG A 60 1.00 6.34 -16.17
C ARG A 60 0.30 5.37 -15.20
N GLY A 61 0.74 4.13 -15.19
CA GLY A 61 0.32 3.13 -14.21
C GLY A 61 -1.07 2.53 -14.48
N PRO A 62 -1.67 1.88 -13.47
CA PRO A 62 -2.96 1.22 -13.61
C PRO A 62 -4.07 2.12 -14.16
N ILE A 63 -4.15 3.36 -13.66
CA ILE A 63 -5.17 4.33 -14.10
C ILE A 63 -5.03 4.71 -15.59
N ARG A 64 -3.82 4.73 -16.16
CA ARG A 64 -3.65 4.96 -17.59
C ARG A 64 -4.33 3.86 -18.40
N LYS A 65 -4.08 2.61 -18.04
CA LYS A 65 -4.69 1.46 -18.70
C LYS A 65 -6.20 1.46 -18.56
N GLU A 66 -6.69 1.73 -17.34
CA GLU A 66 -8.12 1.86 -17.06
C GLU A 66 -8.76 2.96 -17.90
N ALA A 67 -8.17 4.14 -17.95
CA ALA A 67 -8.69 5.25 -18.74
C ALA A 67 -8.77 4.92 -20.24
N ILE A 68 -7.75 4.24 -20.79
CA ILE A 68 -7.78 3.76 -22.18
C ILE A 68 -9.01 2.86 -22.40
N ASP A 69 -9.25 1.93 -21.49
CA ASP A 69 -10.35 0.96 -21.64
C ASP A 69 -11.71 1.63 -21.47
N VAL A 70 -11.89 2.43 -20.42
CA VAL A 70 -13.15 3.14 -20.15
C VAL A 70 -13.53 4.10 -21.29
N PHE A 71 -12.58 4.89 -21.79
CA PHE A 71 -12.87 5.81 -22.90
C PHE A 71 -13.24 5.08 -24.20
N ARG A 72 -12.62 3.92 -24.44
CA ARG A 72 -13.01 3.07 -25.58
C ARG A 72 -14.38 2.45 -25.39
N GLU A 73 -14.69 1.99 -24.17
CA GLU A 73 -16.02 1.49 -23.81
C GLU A 73 -17.11 2.58 -23.95
N MET A 74 -16.77 3.85 -23.70
CA MET A 74 -17.64 5.01 -23.96
C MET A 74 -17.82 5.32 -25.45
N GLY A 75 -17.08 4.65 -26.33
CA GLY A 75 -17.17 4.82 -27.77
C GLY A 75 -16.21 5.87 -28.36
N MET A 76 -15.32 6.46 -27.56
CA MET A 76 -14.34 7.42 -28.05
C MET A 76 -13.40 6.80 -29.08
N THR A 77 -13.33 7.40 -30.26
CA THR A 77 -12.58 6.84 -31.39
C THR A 77 -11.10 7.23 -31.41
N GLN A 78 -10.75 8.30 -30.69
CA GLN A 78 -9.39 8.79 -30.61
C GLN A 78 -8.98 8.94 -29.14
N VAL A 79 -8.28 7.92 -28.64
CA VAL A 79 -7.64 7.92 -27.32
C VAL A 79 -6.15 7.80 -27.54
N GLY A 80 -5.41 8.85 -27.16
CA GLY A 80 -3.95 8.90 -27.24
C GLY A 80 -3.31 8.92 -25.87
N MET A 81 -2.02 8.68 -25.82
CA MET A 81 -1.25 8.77 -24.57
C MET A 81 0.12 9.40 -24.78
N LEU A 82 0.64 10.05 -23.74
CA LEU A 82 2.05 10.35 -23.63
C LEU A 82 2.81 9.10 -23.17
N LEU A 83 4.03 8.95 -23.66
CA LEU A 83 4.94 7.92 -23.20
C LEU A 83 6.32 8.53 -22.96
N SER A 84 6.77 8.51 -21.71
CA SER A 84 8.11 9.01 -21.38
C SER A 84 9.18 8.03 -21.85
N GLU A 85 10.35 8.55 -22.18
CA GLU A 85 11.50 7.74 -22.57
C GLU A 85 11.90 6.76 -21.44
N LYS A 86 11.71 7.16 -20.19
CA LYS A 86 11.99 6.35 -18.99
C LYS A 86 11.04 5.16 -18.84
N ASP A 87 9.82 5.24 -19.40
CA ASP A 87 8.82 4.16 -19.41
C ASP A 87 8.87 3.32 -20.68
N SER A 88 9.41 3.85 -21.79
CA SER A 88 9.28 3.23 -23.11
C SER A 88 10.25 2.07 -23.34
N ILE A 89 11.44 2.11 -22.73
CA ILE A 89 12.48 1.11 -22.89
C ILE A 89 12.54 0.25 -21.66
N VAL A 90 11.80 -0.84 -21.68
CA VAL A 90 11.75 -1.78 -20.57
C VAL A 90 12.81 -2.88 -20.69
N PHE A 91 13.23 -3.22 -21.90
CA PHE A 91 14.35 -4.14 -22.21
C PHE A 91 14.58 -4.05 -23.72
N PRO A 92 15.75 -4.50 -24.32
CA PRO A 92 15.87 -4.44 -25.75
C PRO A 92 14.65 -5.12 -26.39
N ARG A 93 13.71 -4.29 -26.89
CA ARG A 93 12.43 -4.64 -27.54
C ARG A 93 11.24 -4.99 -26.63
N ALA A 94 11.30 -4.78 -25.32
CA ALA A 94 10.10 -4.89 -24.49
C ALA A 94 9.42 -3.50 -24.42
N LEU A 95 8.26 -3.39 -25.03
CA LEU A 95 7.47 -2.18 -25.06
C LEU A 95 6.65 -2.07 -23.76
N SER A 96 6.36 -0.84 -23.34
CA SER A 96 5.35 -0.57 -22.33
C SER A 96 4.08 -1.40 -22.63
N PRO A 97 3.45 -2.01 -21.62
CA PRO A 97 2.33 -2.93 -21.84
C PRO A 97 1.20 -2.34 -22.66
N GLU A 98 0.93 -1.04 -22.51
CA GLU A 98 -0.13 -0.34 -23.22
C GLU A 98 0.13 -0.25 -24.73
N LEU A 99 1.40 -0.26 -25.15
CA LEU A 99 1.76 -0.28 -26.58
C LEU A 99 1.29 -1.55 -27.29
N ARG A 100 0.98 -2.61 -26.55
CA ARG A 100 0.45 -3.86 -27.08
C ARG A 100 -0.99 -3.72 -27.58
N ILE A 101 -1.71 -2.69 -27.08
CA ILE A 101 -3.13 -2.46 -27.35
C ILE A 101 -3.40 -1.10 -28.01
N MET A 102 -2.39 -0.22 -28.08
CA MET A 102 -2.51 1.11 -28.66
C MET A 102 -2.05 1.13 -30.11
N ASN A 103 -2.75 1.89 -30.94
CA ASN A 103 -2.22 2.23 -32.27
C ASN A 103 -1.04 3.18 -32.11
N PRO A 104 0.16 2.89 -32.68
CA PRO A 104 1.35 3.71 -32.52
C PRO A 104 1.17 5.19 -32.89
N LYS A 105 0.26 5.51 -33.82
CA LYS A 105 -0.04 6.91 -34.21
C LYS A 105 -0.62 7.77 -33.08
N TYR A 106 -1.16 7.12 -32.03
CA TYR A 106 -1.74 7.78 -30.85
C TYR A 106 -0.83 7.74 -29.63
N VAL A 107 0.41 7.31 -29.80
CA VAL A 107 1.42 7.31 -28.74
C VAL A 107 2.42 8.42 -29.02
N HIS A 108 2.56 9.36 -28.09
CA HIS A 108 3.40 10.54 -28.25
C HIS A 108 4.58 10.48 -27.28
N PRO A 109 5.82 10.27 -27.80
CA PRO A 109 7.00 10.25 -26.95
C PRO A 109 7.28 11.59 -26.32
N VAL A 110 7.70 11.56 -25.07
CA VAL A 110 8.15 12.74 -24.30
C VAL A 110 9.37 12.35 -23.46
N PRO A 111 10.31 13.28 -23.16
CA PRO A 111 11.47 12.97 -22.33
C PRO A 111 11.07 12.47 -20.93
N ASP A 112 10.07 13.12 -20.34
CA ASP A 112 9.45 12.82 -19.06
C ASP A 112 8.03 13.43 -19.02
N TYR A 113 7.29 13.19 -17.92
CA TYR A 113 5.92 13.69 -17.80
C TYR A 113 5.79 15.11 -17.22
N THR A 114 6.79 15.59 -16.44
CA THR A 114 6.66 16.86 -15.68
C THR A 114 7.80 17.85 -15.85
N GLY A 115 9.00 17.39 -16.25
CA GLY A 115 10.23 18.18 -16.11
C GLY A 115 10.75 18.22 -14.66
N ALA A 116 12.04 18.46 -14.50
CA ALA A 116 12.72 18.58 -13.20
C ALA A 116 12.75 20.04 -12.69
N THR A 117 12.83 21.01 -13.61
CA THR A 117 12.83 22.45 -13.31
C THR A 117 11.51 23.09 -13.69
N LYS A 118 11.29 24.33 -13.26
CA LYS A 118 10.11 25.12 -13.63
C LYS A 118 10.06 25.35 -15.15
N GLU A 119 11.19 25.68 -15.76
CA GLU A 119 11.33 25.90 -17.19
C GLU A 119 10.99 24.65 -18.00
N GLU A 120 11.48 23.50 -17.56
CA GLU A 120 11.16 22.21 -18.19
C GLU A 120 9.68 21.86 -18.03
N ARG A 121 9.10 22.13 -16.85
CA ARG A 121 7.68 21.96 -16.60
C ARG A 121 6.83 22.82 -17.53
N ASP A 122 7.15 24.12 -17.65
CA ASP A 122 6.47 25.04 -18.57
C ASP A 122 6.62 24.58 -20.03
N GLN A 123 7.79 24.06 -20.39
CA GLN A 123 8.01 23.47 -21.70
C GLN A 123 7.12 22.23 -21.92
N ARG A 124 6.99 21.37 -20.91
CA ARG A 124 6.13 20.19 -20.99
C ARG A 124 4.66 20.55 -21.19
N VAL A 125 4.18 21.57 -20.49
CA VAL A 125 2.82 22.11 -20.68
C VAL A 125 2.62 22.57 -22.13
N ARG A 126 3.57 23.34 -22.67
CA ARG A 126 3.53 23.77 -24.09
C ARG A 126 3.54 22.59 -25.06
N ASP A 127 4.33 21.54 -24.78
CA ASP A 127 4.39 20.34 -25.61
C ASP A 127 3.06 19.59 -25.61
N ILE A 128 2.41 19.44 -24.46
CA ILE A 128 1.09 18.80 -24.33
C ILE A 128 0.05 19.56 -25.16
N ILE A 129 -0.02 20.88 -25.02
CA ILE A 129 -0.94 21.72 -25.79
C ILE A 129 -0.65 21.61 -27.28
N ARG A 130 0.63 21.63 -27.69
CA ARG A 130 1.05 21.45 -29.09
C ARG A 130 0.62 20.09 -29.63
N ILE A 131 0.85 19.01 -28.91
CA ILE A 131 0.41 17.65 -29.28
C ILE A 131 -1.10 17.60 -29.46
N CYS A 132 -1.86 18.17 -28.52
CA CYS A 132 -3.32 18.22 -28.63
C CYS A 132 -3.75 18.94 -29.92
N LYS A 133 -3.23 20.11 -30.19
CA LYS A 133 -3.59 20.88 -31.39
C LYS A 133 -3.16 20.21 -32.69
N GLN A 134 -1.96 19.62 -32.73
CA GLN A 134 -1.44 18.95 -33.93
C GLN A 134 -2.18 17.67 -34.29
N HIS A 135 -2.64 16.92 -33.28
CA HIS A 135 -3.30 15.64 -33.47
C HIS A 135 -4.82 15.69 -33.29
N GLY A 136 -5.37 16.90 -33.02
CA GLY A 136 -6.81 17.12 -32.91
C GLY A 136 -7.45 16.52 -31.65
N TYR A 137 -6.71 16.43 -30.55
CA TYR A 137 -7.30 16.14 -29.23
C TYR A 137 -8.00 17.39 -28.71
N ASP A 138 -9.19 17.20 -28.11
CA ASP A 138 -9.98 18.25 -27.50
C ASP A 138 -10.06 18.15 -25.98
N ALA A 139 -9.59 17.01 -25.42
CA ALA A 139 -9.59 16.79 -24.00
C ALA A 139 -8.25 16.15 -23.51
N VAL A 140 -7.92 16.43 -22.25
CA VAL A 140 -6.73 15.89 -21.56
C VAL A 140 -7.15 15.25 -20.24
N PHE A 141 -6.66 14.01 -19.99
CA PHE A 141 -6.84 13.30 -18.75
C PHE A 141 -5.48 13.08 -18.08
N ALA A 142 -5.27 13.63 -16.89
CA ALA A 142 -4.01 13.52 -16.17
C ALA A 142 -3.97 12.39 -15.12
N GLY A 143 -5.11 11.83 -14.77
CA GLY A 143 -5.20 10.72 -13.80
C GLY A 143 -4.68 11.10 -12.42
N TYR A 144 -3.56 10.53 -12.00
CA TYR A 144 -2.94 10.80 -10.70
C TYR A 144 -1.44 11.11 -10.85
N GLY A 145 -0.91 11.77 -9.83
CA GLY A 145 0.50 12.17 -9.80
C GLY A 145 0.83 13.25 -10.85
N PHE A 146 2.11 13.43 -11.11
CA PHE A 146 2.61 14.39 -12.08
C PHE A 146 1.95 15.78 -11.96
N MET A 147 1.25 16.23 -13.00
CA MET A 147 0.56 17.54 -13.05
C MET A 147 -0.95 17.44 -12.78
N ALA A 148 -1.45 16.31 -12.28
CA ALA A 148 -2.89 16.11 -12.05
C ALA A 148 -3.49 17.12 -11.04
N GLU A 149 -2.67 17.64 -10.11
CA GLU A 149 -3.05 18.62 -9.08
C GLU A 149 -2.38 20.00 -9.30
N ASP A 150 -1.97 20.29 -10.53
CA ASP A 150 -1.33 21.57 -10.89
C ASP A 150 -2.34 22.54 -11.48
N ALA A 151 -2.81 23.48 -10.66
CA ALA A 151 -3.76 24.50 -11.10
C ALA A 151 -3.24 25.37 -12.29
N SER A 152 -1.91 25.54 -12.40
CA SER A 152 -1.32 26.31 -13.51
C SER A 152 -1.36 25.53 -14.82
N PHE A 153 -1.12 24.23 -14.77
CA PHE A 153 -1.29 23.32 -15.91
C PHE A 153 -2.73 23.30 -16.40
N VAL A 154 -3.68 23.10 -15.50
CA VAL A 154 -5.11 23.05 -15.86
C VAL A 154 -5.56 24.37 -16.46
N ARG A 155 -5.17 25.49 -15.86
CA ARG A 155 -5.48 26.83 -16.41
C ARG A 155 -4.91 27.01 -17.82
N ALA A 156 -3.69 26.57 -18.08
CA ALA A 156 -3.08 26.66 -19.42
C ALA A 156 -3.86 25.83 -20.46
N LEU A 157 -4.40 24.66 -20.06
CA LEU A 157 -5.27 23.87 -20.93
C LEU A 157 -6.61 24.57 -21.19
N GLU A 158 -7.24 25.12 -20.15
CA GLU A 158 -8.50 25.89 -20.26
C GLU A 158 -8.33 27.11 -21.18
N GLU A 159 -7.25 27.87 -21.02
CA GLU A 159 -6.91 29.02 -21.89
C GLU A 159 -6.61 28.60 -23.33
N ALA A 160 -6.09 27.40 -23.55
CA ALA A 160 -5.87 26.84 -24.88
C ALA A 160 -7.16 26.27 -25.52
N GLY A 161 -8.31 26.31 -24.83
CA GLY A 161 -9.62 25.79 -25.28
C GLY A 161 -9.71 24.25 -25.21
N LEU A 162 -8.87 23.60 -24.38
CA LEU A 162 -8.88 22.16 -24.15
C LEU A 162 -9.71 21.81 -22.89
N THR A 163 -10.49 20.76 -22.97
CA THR A 163 -11.23 20.24 -21.82
C THR A 163 -10.30 19.43 -20.92
N PHE A 164 -10.20 19.78 -19.65
CA PHE A 164 -9.51 18.94 -18.66
C PHE A 164 -10.51 17.95 -18.03
N ILE A 165 -10.23 16.66 -18.13
CA ILE A 165 -10.99 15.60 -17.46
C ILE A 165 -10.42 15.42 -16.06
N GLY A 166 -10.87 16.25 -15.14
CA GLY A 166 -10.42 16.39 -13.78
C GLY A 166 -10.99 17.66 -13.15
N PRO A 167 -10.67 17.96 -11.88
CA PRO A 167 -11.05 19.23 -11.25
C PRO A 167 -10.44 20.43 -11.98
N GLY A 168 -11.26 21.44 -12.26
CA GLY A 168 -10.85 22.67 -12.93
C GLY A 168 -9.86 23.51 -12.13
N SER A 169 -9.21 24.48 -12.78
CA SER A 169 -8.15 25.29 -12.14
C SER A 169 -8.63 26.06 -10.90
N TYR A 170 -9.90 26.47 -10.88
CA TYR A 170 -10.54 27.09 -9.72
C TYR A 170 -10.61 26.10 -8.54
N THR A 171 -11.15 24.89 -8.75
CA THR A 171 -11.28 23.87 -7.73
C THR A 171 -9.92 23.44 -7.19
N GLN A 172 -8.94 23.28 -8.07
CA GLN A 172 -7.59 22.93 -7.64
C GLN A 172 -6.93 24.00 -6.76
N THR A 173 -7.22 25.26 -7.01
CA THR A 173 -6.76 26.34 -6.14
C THR A 173 -7.50 26.35 -4.81
N ALA A 174 -8.84 26.29 -4.84
CA ALA A 174 -9.69 26.42 -3.65
C ALA A 174 -9.64 25.22 -2.70
N ALA A 175 -9.44 24.00 -3.23
CA ALA A 175 -9.46 22.77 -2.47
C ALA A 175 -8.10 22.07 -2.39
N GLY A 176 -7.17 22.33 -3.31
CA GLY A 176 -5.86 21.68 -3.37
C GLY A 176 -4.78 22.39 -2.55
N ALA A 177 -4.87 23.72 -2.37
CA ALA A 177 -3.94 24.44 -1.51
C ALA A 177 -4.30 24.21 -0.03
N LYS A 178 -3.34 23.71 0.78
CA LYS A 178 -3.61 23.25 2.16
C LYS A 178 -4.20 24.33 3.09
N ASP A 179 -3.73 25.57 2.95
CA ASP A 179 -4.22 26.71 3.73
C ASP A 179 -5.62 27.14 3.29
N GLU A 180 -5.85 27.26 1.97
CA GLU A 180 -7.16 27.55 1.41
C GLU A 180 -8.18 26.48 1.74
N ALA A 181 -7.80 25.20 1.55
CA ALA A 181 -8.64 24.07 1.90
C ALA A 181 -9.00 24.06 3.38
N LYS A 182 -8.05 24.34 4.27
CA LYS A 182 -8.32 24.39 5.72
C LYS A 182 -9.21 25.59 6.07
N ARG A 183 -9.05 26.74 5.40
CA ARG A 183 -9.94 27.89 5.58
C ARG A 183 -11.37 27.54 5.15
N THR A 184 -11.52 27.00 3.93
CA THR A 184 -12.80 26.53 3.40
C THR A 184 -13.44 25.52 4.36
N ALA A 185 -12.66 24.60 4.92
CA ALA A 185 -13.13 23.62 5.90
C ALA A 185 -13.68 24.30 7.17
N ILE A 186 -12.95 25.24 7.75
CA ILE A 186 -13.37 25.98 8.97
C ILE A 186 -14.67 26.77 8.70
N GLU A 187 -14.72 27.53 7.61
CA GLU A 187 -15.89 28.33 7.23
C GLU A 187 -17.15 27.50 7.01
N ASN A 188 -16.97 26.24 6.59
CA ASN A 188 -18.06 25.32 6.33
C ASN A 188 -18.26 24.27 7.45
N GLN A 189 -17.77 24.57 8.66
CA GLN A 189 -17.96 23.73 9.85
C GLN A 189 -17.52 22.27 9.65
N VAL A 190 -16.40 22.11 8.97
CA VAL A 190 -15.69 20.84 8.85
C VAL A 190 -14.76 20.69 10.04
N SER A 191 -14.71 19.49 10.61
CA SER A 191 -13.84 19.17 11.75
C SER A 191 -12.37 19.25 11.33
N VAL A 192 -11.61 20.18 11.89
CA VAL A 192 -10.17 20.35 11.62
C VAL A 192 -9.33 20.10 12.85
N THR A 193 -8.06 19.74 12.68
CA THR A 193 -7.10 19.64 13.78
C THR A 193 -6.95 21.00 14.47
N PRO A 194 -7.06 21.07 15.81
CA PRO A 194 -6.80 22.31 16.56
C PRO A 194 -5.38 22.83 16.29
N GLY A 195 -5.26 24.15 16.14
CA GLY A 195 -3.95 24.76 15.88
C GLY A 195 -4.07 26.13 15.21
N ILE A 196 -3.04 26.56 14.51
CA ILE A 196 -3.01 27.78 13.70
C ILE A 196 -2.68 27.47 12.25
N ASN A 197 -3.23 28.25 11.33
CA ASN A 197 -3.03 28.11 9.90
C ASN A 197 -2.50 29.40 9.21
N ASP A 198 -2.29 30.44 9.98
CA ASP A 198 -2.02 31.81 9.55
C ASP A 198 -0.69 32.34 10.14
N ALA A 199 0.33 31.47 10.21
CA ALA A 199 1.61 31.80 10.85
C ALA A 199 2.26 33.08 10.27
N THR A 200 2.20 33.26 8.93
CA THR A 200 2.75 34.45 8.27
C THR A 200 1.96 35.72 8.56
N VAL A 201 0.63 35.63 8.62
CA VAL A 201 -0.24 36.75 9.01
C VAL A 201 0.06 37.18 10.44
N ARG A 202 0.17 36.22 11.37
CA ARG A 202 0.56 36.49 12.76
C ARG A 202 1.95 37.12 12.86
N THR A 203 2.89 36.65 12.07
CA THR A 203 4.25 37.20 12.03
C THR A 203 4.25 38.63 11.53
N LEU A 204 3.51 38.93 10.45
CA LEU A 204 3.40 40.27 9.92
C LEU A 204 2.71 41.22 10.92
N LEU A 205 1.62 40.78 11.56
CA LEU A 205 0.90 41.56 12.55
C LEU A 205 1.69 41.78 13.85
N ARG A 206 2.55 40.83 14.23
CA ARG A 206 3.45 41.04 15.37
C ARG A 206 4.47 42.16 15.11
N LYS A 207 4.93 42.30 13.87
CA LYS A 207 5.85 43.38 13.46
C LYS A 207 5.14 44.70 13.13
N HIS A 208 3.91 44.60 12.61
CA HIS A 208 3.10 45.74 12.16
C HIS A 208 1.67 45.62 12.71
N PRO A 209 1.46 46.01 13.96
CA PRO A 209 0.28 45.63 14.77
C PRO A 209 -0.99 46.41 14.46
N ASP A 210 -0.96 47.38 13.57
CA ASP A 210 -2.10 48.23 13.24
C ASP A 210 -2.18 48.57 11.72
N HIS A 211 -3.31 49.14 11.31
CA HIS A 211 -3.59 49.51 9.93
C HIS A 211 -2.54 50.50 9.36
N ALA A 212 -2.08 51.44 10.21
CA ALA A 212 -1.11 52.46 9.78
C ALA A 212 0.27 51.83 9.56
N ALA A 213 0.67 50.88 10.40
CA ALA A 213 1.92 50.13 10.27
C ALA A 213 1.91 49.21 9.02
N LEU A 214 0.79 48.52 8.75
CA LEU A 214 0.63 47.71 7.54
C LEU A 214 0.64 48.60 6.27
N ALA A 215 -0.02 49.75 6.28
CA ALA A 215 -0.03 50.64 5.16
C ALA A 215 1.38 51.22 4.87
N ARG A 216 2.16 51.47 5.93
CA ARG A 216 3.55 51.99 5.84
C ARG A 216 4.45 50.94 5.18
N VAL A 217 4.49 49.69 5.72
CA VAL A 217 5.32 48.63 5.15
C VAL A 217 4.93 48.30 3.71
N ALA A 218 3.64 48.27 3.37
CA ALA A 218 3.20 48.09 2.00
C ALA A 218 3.72 49.18 1.06
N LYS A 219 3.68 50.47 1.51
CA LYS A 219 4.21 51.59 0.74
C LYS A 219 5.73 51.53 0.61
N GLU A 220 6.47 51.21 1.65
CA GLU A 220 7.94 51.05 1.65
C GLU A 220 8.39 50.01 0.60
N HIS A 221 7.65 48.95 0.44
CA HIS A 221 7.93 47.91 -0.54
C HIS A 221 7.19 48.08 -1.87
N GLY A 222 6.52 49.24 -2.05
CA GLY A 222 5.83 49.60 -3.30
C GLY A 222 4.66 48.70 -3.64
N LEU A 223 4.02 48.08 -2.65
CA LEU A 223 2.85 47.22 -2.86
C LEU A 223 1.61 48.05 -3.13
N GLU A 224 1.07 47.95 -4.34
CA GLU A 224 -0.15 48.69 -4.76
C GLU A 224 -1.40 47.88 -4.34
N LEU A 225 -2.08 48.36 -3.30
CA LEU A 225 -3.30 47.76 -2.76
C LEU A 225 -4.38 48.78 -2.53
N ALA A 226 -5.54 48.55 -3.05
CA ALA A 226 -6.72 49.38 -2.79
C ALA A 226 -7.23 49.16 -1.33
N GLY A 227 -7.51 50.22 -0.62
CA GLY A 227 -8.10 50.21 0.71
C GLY A 227 -7.11 49.92 1.87
N LEU A 228 -5.80 50.17 1.66
CA LEU A 228 -4.74 50.02 2.68
C LEU A 228 -4.95 50.87 3.96
N GLY A 229 -5.71 51.91 3.92
CA GLY A 229 -6.01 52.76 5.08
C GLY A 229 -7.44 52.67 5.61
N ASP A 230 -8.21 51.70 5.15
CA ASP A 230 -9.60 51.52 5.56
C ASP A 230 -9.70 50.79 6.91
N PRO A 231 -10.00 51.50 8.02
CA PRO A 231 -10.07 50.89 9.35
C PRO A 231 -11.29 50.01 9.52
N SER A 232 -12.24 49.96 8.58
CA SER A 232 -13.41 49.10 8.63
C SER A 232 -13.10 47.65 8.28
N ARG A 233 -11.94 47.40 7.62
CA ARG A 233 -11.51 46.04 7.28
C ARG A 233 -10.85 45.34 8.46
N PRO A 234 -11.12 44.05 8.68
CA PRO A 234 -10.40 43.27 9.68
C PRO A 234 -8.88 43.28 9.41
N LEU A 235 -8.11 43.56 10.44
CA LEU A 235 -6.64 43.67 10.35
C LEU A 235 -5.98 42.42 9.80
N PRO A 236 -6.39 41.17 10.14
CA PRO A 236 -5.86 39.95 9.55
C PRO A 236 -6.11 39.83 8.04
N GLU A 237 -7.30 40.21 7.56
CA GLU A 237 -7.63 40.21 6.11
C GLU A 237 -6.73 41.20 5.34
N LEU A 238 -6.48 42.37 5.91
CA LEU A 238 -5.58 43.34 5.32
C LEU A 238 -4.14 42.82 5.27
N ALA A 239 -3.67 42.21 6.36
CA ALA A 239 -2.32 41.61 6.45
C ALA A 239 -2.14 40.51 5.40
N GLU A 240 -3.15 39.68 5.20
CA GLU A 240 -3.13 38.62 4.17
C GLU A 240 -2.99 39.19 2.77
N ARG A 241 -3.79 40.21 2.41
CA ARG A 241 -3.69 40.90 1.13
C ARG A 241 -2.31 41.55 0.89
N VAL A 242 -1.71 42.08 1.97
CA VAL A 242 -0.35 42.67 1.92
C VAL A 242 0.68 41.59 1.63
N LEU A 243 0.54 40.40 2.27
CA LEU A 243 1.39 39.24 2.01
C LEU A 243 1.23 38.72 0.57
N GLU A 244 0.01 38.58 0.06
CA GLU A 244 -0.22 38.15 -1.32
C GLU A 244 0.41 39.12 -2.34
N ALA A 245 0.34 40.41 -2.09
CA ALA A 245 0.98 41.42 -2.94
C ALA A 245 2.52 41.30 -2.86
N SER A 246 3.07 41.00 -1.68
CA SER A 246 4.51 40.80 -1.50
C SER A 246 5.01 39.55 -2.24
N TYR A 247 4.26 38.46 -2.21
CA TYR A 247 4.58 37.24 -2.97
C TYR A 247 4.60 37.52 -4.49
N ARG A 248 3.61 38.25 -5.02
CA ARG A 248 3.57 38.66 -6.42
C ARG A 248 4.75 39.54 -6.86
N LYS A 249 5.29 40.33 -5.92
CA LYS A 249 6.45 41.19 -6.16
C LYS A 249 7.80 40.57 -5.80
N HIS A 250 7.82 39.32 -5.31
CA HIS A 250 9.01 38.62 -4.85
C HIS A 250 9.79 39.37 -3.75
N VAL A 251 9.08 39.95 -2.79
CA VAL A 251 9.68 40.66 -1.65
C VAL A 251 9.25 40.03 -0.32
N ASP A 252 10.19 39.95 0.62
CA ASP A 252 9.94 39.47 1.97
C ASP A 252 9.61 40.65 2.91
N LEU A 253 8.54 40.54 3.70
CA LEU A 253 8.14 41.52 4.71
C LEU A 253 8.63 41.18 6.12
N PHE A 254 9.11 39.97 6.31
CA PHE A 254 9.72 39.48 7.54
C PHE A 254 10.75 38.40 7.20
N THR A 255 11.61 38.08 8.15
CA THR A 255 12.63 37.04 8.02
C THR A 255 12.10 35.68 8.44
N ILE A 256 12.78 34.58 8.05
CA ILE A 256 12.47 33.23 8.55
C ILE A 256 12.63 33.17 10.07
N ASP A 257 13.54 33.96 10.65
CA ASP A 257 13.73 34.05 12.10
C ASP A 257 12.55 34.72 12.80
N ASP A 258 11.94 35.75 12.19
CA ASP A 258 10.72 36.36 12.71
C ASP A 258 9.55 35.35 12.74
N LEU A 259 9.44 34.54 11.70
CA LEU A 259 8.44 33.47 11.60
C LEU A 259 8.70 32.37 12.67
N GLY A 260 9.96 31.94 12.80
CA GLY A 260 10.36 30.97 13.82
C GLY A 260 10.06 31.43 15.24
N GLU A 261 10.32 32.70 15.54
CA GLU A 261 10.02 33.27 16.85
C GLU A 261 8.51 33.43 17.11
N THR A 262 7.74 33.78 16.09
CA THR A 262 6.28 33.85 16.20
C THR A 262 5.70 32.45 16.50
N LEU A 263 6.14 31.44 15.78
CA LEU A 263 5.70 30.07 15.98
C LEU A 263 6.18 29.51 17.32
N ARG A 264 7.38 29.87 17.79
CA ARG A 264 7.87 29.50 19.11
C ARG A 264 6.94 29.98 20.22
N LEU A 265 6.50 31.24 20.14
CA LEU A 265 5.58 31.82 21.12
C LEU A 265 4.20 31.18 21.08
N GLU A 266 3.69 30.84 19.88
CA GLU A 266 2.43 30.11 19.72
C GLU A 266 2.51 28.69 20.28
N VAL A 267 3.64 28.00 20.08
CA VAL A 267 3.87 26.66 20.64
C VAL A 267 3.94 26.74 22.18
N GLU A 268 4.64 27.71 22.75
CA GLU A 268 4.64 27.92 24.21
C GLU A 268 3.22 28.11 24.78
N ARG A 269 2.41 28.93 24.11
CA ARG A 269 1.02 29.14 24.50
C ARG A 269 0.21 27.83 24.43
N LEU A 270 0.31 27.10 23.30
CA LEU A 270 -0.43 25.86 23.09
C LEU A 270 0.01 24.75 24.06
N LEU A 271 1.31 24.63 24.35
CA LEU A 271 1.82 23.67 25.34
C LEU A 271 1.35 24.02 26.77
N ALA A 272 1.22 25.32 27.10
CA ALA A 272 0.65 25.76 28.37
C ALA A 272 -0.84 25.41 28.48
N GLU A 273 -1.59 25.53 27.38
CA GLU A 273 -3.02 25.17 27.34
C GLU A 273 -3.25 23.65 27.34
N GLN A 274 -2.31 22.88 26.78
CA GLN A 274 -2.40 21.44 26.61
C GLN A 274 -1.09 20.73 27.02
N PRO A 275 -0.80 20.62 28.32
CA PRO A 275 0.43 20.04 28.84
C PRO A 275 0.60 18.58 28.38
N GLY A 276 1.82 18.22 27.99
CA GLY A 276 2.19 16.86 27.56
C GLY A 276 1.73 16.50 26.15
N ARG A 277 1.06 17.39 25.42
CA ARG A 277 0.74 17.18 24.01
C ARG A 277 1.92 17.55 23.12
N ARG A 278 1.98 16.95 21.94
CA ARG A 278 2.91 17.33 20.88
C ARG A 278 2.16 18.05 19.76
N PHE A 279 2.89 18.86 19.01
CA PHE A 279 2.35 19.58 17.88
C PHE A 279 3.08 19.16 16.60
N ARG A 280 2.47 19.43 15.46
CA ARG A 280 3.02 19.15 14.14
C ARG A 280 3.12 20.45 13.37
N LEU A 281 4.32 20.76 12.93
CA LEU A 281 4.61 21.90 12.06
C LEU A 281 4.61 21.41 10.62
N LYS A 282 3.89 22.10 9.73
CA LYS A 282 3.76 21.72 8.31
C LYS A 282 3.97 22.96 7.43
N ALA A 283 4.79 22.84 6.38
CA ALA A 283 4.82 23.83 5.32
C ALA A 283 3.70 23.59 4.31
N ILE A 284 3.17 24.66 3.71
CA ILE A 284 2.09 24.59 2.71
C ILE A 284 2.51 23.78 1.48
N GLY A 285 3.72 23.96 1.00
CA GLY A 285 4.26 23.26 -0.18
C GLY A 285 4.68 21.82 0.06
N GLY A 286 4.55 21.28 1.28
CA GLY A 286 4.93 19.91 1.62
C GLY A 286 3.87 18.89 1.22
N GLY A 287 4.30 17.70 0.77
CA GLY A 287 3.44 16.55 0.45
C GLY A 287 4.21 15.25 0.58
N GLY A 288 3.49 14.11 0.78
CA GLY A 288 4.12 12.81 0.93
C GLY A 288 5.11 12.74 2.11
N GLY A 289 4.75 13.32 3.26
CA GLY A 289 5.59 13.33 4.47
C GLY A 289 6.67 14.41 4.52
N LYS A 290 6.94 15.09 3.42
CA LYS A 290 7.93 16.15 3.36
C LYS A 290 7.40 17.47 3.89
N GLY A 291 8.29 18.30 4.46
CA GLY A 291 7.94 19.61 4.96
C GLY A 291 7.10 19.58 6.24
N GLN A 292 7.29 18.56 7.09
CA GLN A 292 6.60 18.46 8.38
C GLN A 292 7.50 17.90 9.49
N ARG A 293 7.33 18.42 10.72
CA ARG A 293 8.04 17.93 11.91
C ARG A 293 7.11 17.91 13.13
N ILE A 294 7.29 16.89 13.96
CA ILE A 294 6.61 16.81 15.26
C ILE A 294 7.51 17.45 16.30
N LEU A 295 6.92 18.25 17.18
CA LEU A 295 7.63 18.96 18.23
C LEU A 295 6.86 18.89 19.57
N GLY A 296 7.62 18.81 20.65
CA GLY A 296 7.09 18.84 22.02
C GLY A 296 7.76 19.92 22.88
N ASP A 297 8.69 20.66 22.29
CA ASP A 297 9.46 21.73 22.95
C ASP A 297 9.53 22.96 22.04
N ALA A 298 9.10 24.09 22.58
CA ALA A 298 9.10 25.37 21.88
C ALA A 298 10.52 25.85 21.49
N ALA A 299 11.56 25.46 22.23
CA ALA A 299 12.94 25.84 21.92
C ALA A 299 13.43 25.27 20.57
N GLN A 300 12.87 24.16 20.10
CA GLN A 300 13.24 23.53 18.83
C GLN A 300 12.67 24.27 17.61
N VAL A 301 11.60 25.05 17.78
CA VAL A 301 10.81 25.62 16.69
C VAL A 301 11.61 26.42 15.68
N PRO A 302 12.50 27.39 16.06
CA PRO A 302 13.23 28.20 15.07
C PRO A 302 14.13 27.36 14.15
N GLY A 303 14.73 26.28 14.69
CA GLY A 303 15.54 25.35 13.90
C GLY A 303 14.68 24.54 12.92
N LEU A 304 13.57 24.00 13.41
CA LEU A 304 12.64 23.20 12.61
C LEU A 304 11.96 24.01 11.51
N VAL A 305 11.66 25.29 11.73
CA VAL A 305 11.09 26.18 10.70
C VAL A 305 12.04 26.33 9.53
N ARG A 306 13.34 26.55 9.77
CA ARG A 306 14.35 26.65 8.72
C ARG A 306 14.50 25.33 7.96
N GLU A 307 14.56 24.22 8.68
CA GLU A 307 14.66 22.87 8.11
C GLU A 307 13.46 22.57 7.20
N VAL A 308 12.26 22.74 7.69
CA VAL A 308 11.01 22.47 6.98
C VAL A 308 10.85 23.32 5.72
N LEU A 309 11.14 24.63 5.80
CA LEU A 309 11.09 25.52 4.64
C LEU A 309 12.16 25.19 3.59
N SER A 310 13.36 24.79 4.04
CA SER A 310 14.43 24.35 3.14
C SER A 310 14.04 23.08 2.38
N GLU A 311 13.42 22.10 3.08
CA GLU A 311 12.98 20.84 2.48
C GLU A 311 11.95 21.04 1.35
N VAL A 312 11.05 22.03 1.50
CA VAL A 312 10.06 22.37 0.47
C VAL A 312 10.54 23.46 -0.50
N LYS A 313 11.80 23.91 -0.35
CA LYS A 313 12.42 24.96 -1.20
C LYS A 313 11.64 26.30 -1.17
N ALA A 314 11.05 26.65 -0.04
CA ALA A 314 10.32 27.90 0.16
C ALA A 314 11.14 28.94 0.95
N THR A 315 12.42 29.08 0.60
CA THR A 315 13.37 30.00 1.29
C THR A 315 13.71 31.23 0.49
N GLY A 316 13.30 31.29 -0.78
CA GLY A 316 13.56 32.41 -1.67
C GLY A 316 12.78 33.69 -1.30
N PRO A 317 13.22 34.86 -1.80
CA PRO A 317 12.47 36.09 -1.64
C PRO A 317 11.07 36.02 -2.24
N GLY A 318 10.04 36.36 -1.44
CA GLY A 318 8.64 36.35 -1.87
C GLY A 318 8.01 34.98 -2.02
N ASP A 319 8.70 33.92 -1.61
CA ASP A 319 8.05 32.61 -1.49
C ASP A 319 6.99 32.64 -0.39
N ASN A 320 5.92 31.87 -0.57
CA ASN A 320 4.92 31.68 0.47
C ASN A 320 5.50 30.80 1.58
N LYS A 321 5.92 31.42 2.68
CA LYS A 321 6.52 30.78 3.86
C LYS A 321 5.48 30.42 4.93
N ASN A 322 4.16 30.43 4.58
CA ASN A 322 3.14 30.10 5.57
C ASN A 322 3.26 28.66 6.06
N MET A 323 2.98 28.48 7.34
CA MET A 323 3.07 27.20 8.02
C MET A 323 1.82 26.93 8.83
N LEU A 324 1.44 25.66 8.89
CA LEU A 324 0.41 25.14 9.78
C LEU A 324 1.09 24.60 11.03
N LEU A 325 0.55 24.96 12.19
CA LEU A 325 0.92 24.36 13.47
C LEU A 325 -0.31 23.68 14.02
N GLU A 326 -0.30 22.35 14.11
CA GLU A 326 -1.47 21.54 14.45
C GLU A 326 -1.17 20.61 15.63
N LEU A 327 -2.20 20.29 16.42
CA LEU A 327 -2.12 19.26 17.44
C LEU A 327 -1.72 17.93 16.77
N ASN A 328 -0.65 17.28 17.25
CA ASN A 328 -0.28 15.96 16.79
C ASN A 328 -1.21 14.90 17.40
N ILE A 329 -1.91 14.17 16.56
CA ILE A 329 -2.78 13.07 16.97
C ILE A 329 -1.93 11.78 16.97
N GLU A 330 -1.82 11.12 18.13
CA GLU A 330 -0.89 9.99 18.32
C GLU A 330 -1.46 8.66 17.83
N GLN A 331 -2.73 8.41 18.13
CA GLN A 331 -3.44 7.18 17.72
C GLN A 331 -4.27 7.47 16.49
N THR A 332 -3.63 7.38 15.33
CA THR A 332 -4.27 7.79 14.07
C THR A 332 -4.66 6.61 13.22
N ARG A 333 -5.92 6.61 12.76
CA ARG A 333 -6.36 5.87 11.58
C ARG A 333 -6.46 6.85 10.42
N HIS A 334 -6.20 6.40 9.22
CA HIS A 334 -6.33 7.18 8.01
C HIS A 334 -7.58 6.72 7.27
N ASN A 335 -8.64 7.51 7.36
CA ASN A 335 -9.88 7.27 6.64
C ASN A 335 -10.12 8.41 5.64
N GLU A 336 -10.71 8.08 4.52
CA GLU A 336 -11.00 9.06 3.48
C GLU A 336 -12.39 8.85 2.87
N ILE A 337 -12.96 9.91 2.30
CA ILE A 337 -14.25 9.87 1.62
C ILE A 337 -14.05 10.17 0.15
N GLN A 338 -14.53 9.28 -0.71
CA GLN A 338 -14.61 9.54 -2.15
C GLN A 338 -15.75 10.51 -2.41
N ILE A 339 -15.46 11.65 -3.01
CA ILE A 339 -16.45 12.64 -3.41
C ILE A 339 -16.42 12.88 -4.92
N LEU A 340 -17.57 13.23 -5.46
CA LEU A 340 -17.77 13.59 -6.86
C LEU A 340 -18.69 14.78 -6.93
N GLY A 341 -18.35 15.78 -7.74
CA GLY A 341 -19.16 16.96 -7.95
C GLY A 341 -19.10 17.45 -9.40
N ASN A 342 -20.00 18.36 -9.78
CA ASN A 342 -20.01 19.02 -11.09
C ASN A 342 -19.97 20.56 -11.01
N GLY A 343 -19.67 21.09 -9.83
CA GLY A 343 -19.68 22.51 -9.51
C GLY A 343 -20.99 22.99 -8.83
N ASP A 344 -22.12 22.31 -9.09
CA ASP A 344 -23.43 22.66 -8.51
C ASP A 344 -23.82 21.70 -7.37
N TRP A 345 -23.51 20.43 -7.53
CA TRP A 345 -23.77 19.38 -6.52
C TRP A 345 -22.49 18.63 -6.16
N CYS A 346 -22.47 18.05 -4.97
CA CYS A 346 -21.46 17.12 -4.52
C CYS A 346 -22.12 15.93 -3.83
N ILE A 347 -21.62 14.72 -4.09
CA ILE A 347 -22.08 13.47 -3.51
C ILE A 347 -20.90 12.65 -3.01
N SER A 348 -21.08 11.93 -1.88
CA SER A 348 -20.13 10.96 -1.37
C SER A 348 -20.36 9.56 -1.94
N LEU A 349 -19.29 8.79 -2.11
CA LEU A 349 -19.29 7.40 -2.53
C LEU A 349 -18.68 6.49 -1.46
N GLY A 350 -19.02 6.76 -0.18
CA GLY A 350 -18.51 6.02 0.97
C GLY A 350 -17.05 6.32 1.29
N GLY A 351 -16.56 5.63 2.29
CA GLY A 351 -15.20 5.78 2.79
C GLY A 351 -14.29 4.61 2.45
N ARG A 352 -12.99 4.85 2.64
CA ARG A 352 -11.93 3.85 2.65
C ARG A 352 -11.10 3.98 3.92
N ASP A 353 -10.72 2.86 4.51
CA ASP A 353 -9.71 2.79 5.57
C ASP A 353 -8.36 2.50 4.92
N CYS A 354 -7.45 3.45 5.03
CA CYS A 354 -6.11 3.41 4.46
C CYS A 354 -5.03 3.35 5.57
N SER A 355 -5.39 2.86 6.76
CA SER A 355 -4.48 2.85 7.92
C SER A 355 -3.33 1.87 7.77
N LEU A 356 -3.46 0.83 6.95
CA LEU A 356 -2.37 -0.09 6.64
C LEU A 356 -1.42 0.54 5.62
N GLN A 357 -0.41 1.22 6.12
CA GLN A 357 0.55 1.98 5.31
C GLN A 357 1.97 1.88 5.87
N MET A 358 2.95 2.12 5.02
CA MET A 358 4.37 2.16 5.35
C MET A 358 5.02 3.35 4.64
N HIS A 359 5.79 4.15 5.36
CA HIS A 359 6.42 5.37 4.81
C HIS A 359 5.41 6.28 4.08
N GLU A 360 4.21 6.44 4.68
CA GLU A 360 3.10 7.23 4.12
C GLU A 360 2.55 6.70 2.77
N GLN A 361 2.95 5.50 2.37
CA GLN A 361 2.38 4.79 1.24
C GLN A 361 1.35 3.78 1.71
N LYS A 362 0.15 3.89 1.19
CA LYS A 362 -0.94 2.95 1.44
C LYS A 362 -0.56 1.57 0.90
N LEU A 363 -0.85 0.52 1.65
CA LEU A 363 -0.56 -0.88 1.28
C LEU A 363 -1.84 -1.68 1.06
N VAL A 364 -2.83 -1.46 1.93
CA VAL A 364 -4.15 -2.08 1.85
C VAL A 364 -5.21 -1.02 2.12
N GLU A 365 -6.19 -0.94 1.25
CA GLU A 365 -7.33 -0.05 1.34
C GLU A 365 -8.62 -0.86 1.42
N VAL A 366 -9.44 -0.56 2.44
CA VAL A 366 -10.66 -1.32 2.72
C VAL A 366 -11.87 -0.38 2.69
N SER A 367 -12.91 -0.76 1.98
CA SER A 367 -14.14 0.02 1.94
C SER A 367 -14.78 0.17 3.32
N ILE A 368 -15.29 1.36 3.61
CA ILE A 368 -16.15 1.65 4.75
C ILE A 368 -17.47 2.17 4.21
N THR A 369 -18.53 1.37 4.34
CA THR A 369 -19.87 1.73 3.89
C THR A 369 -20.85 1.75 5.06
N GLN A 370 -21.84 2.64 5.01
CA GLN A 370 -22.85 2.70 6.07
C GLN A 370 -23.63 1.37 6.15
N GLU A 371 -23.92 0.77 5.01
CA GLU A 371 -24.64 -0.51 4.88
C GLU A 371 -23.83 -1.65 5.51
N GLY A 372 -22.54 -1.73 5.19
CA GLY A 372 -21.61 -2.72 5.74
C GLY A 372 -21.47 -2.59 7.26
N LEU A 373 -21.34 -1.36 7.77
CA LEU A 373 -21.27 -1.11 9.22
C LEU A 373 -22.57 -1.48 9.92
N ARG A 374 -23.74 -1.10 9.38
CA ARG A 374 -25.05 -1.48 9.96
C ARG A 374 -25.23 -2.99 10.03
N SER A 375 -24.87 -3.70 8.96
CA SER A 375 -24.89 -5.16 8.92
C SER A 375 -23.96 -5.78 9.96
N ALA A 376 -22.72 -5.30 10.05
CA ALA A 376 -21.73 -5.80 11.02
C ALA A 376 -22.13 -5.51 12.48
N ILE A 377 -22.72 -4.36 12.76
CA ILE A 377 -23.29 -4.03 14.08
C ILE A 377 -24.39 -5.03 14.47
N GLN A 378 -25.30 -5.32 13.54
CA GLN A 378 -26.38 -6.28 13.78
C GLN A 378 -25.82 -7.70 14.03
N ALA A 379 -24.87 -8.14 13.21
CA ALA A 379 -24.21 -9.44 13.39
C ALA A 379 -23.47 -9.53 14.74
N ALA A 380 -22.77 -8.47 15.14
CA ALA A 380 -22.08 -8.41 16.43
C ALA A 380 -23.06 -8.47 17.62
N LYS A 381 -24.22 -7.78 17.54
CA LYS A 381 -25.28 -7.85 18.56
C LYS A 381 -25.86 -9.24 18.66
N THR A 382 -26.22 -9.85 17.55
CA THR A 382 -26.79 -11.21 17.51
C THR A 382 -25.79 -12.25 18.04
N GLY A 383 -24.49 -12.06 17.76
CA GLY A 383 -23.41 -12.92 18.28
C GLY A 383 -22.96 -12.62 19.71
N GLY A 384 -23.66 -11.73 20.45
CA GLY A 384 -23.34 -11.40 21.86
C GLY A 384 -22.04 -10.57 22.04
N ARG A 385 -21.47 -10.03 20.95
CA ARG A 385 -20.21 -9.26 20.97
C ARG A 385 -20.47 -7.77 21.17
N ALA A 386 -20.89 -7.40 22.40
CA ALA A 386 -21.35 -6.06 22.72
C ALA A 386 -20.28 -4.96 22.57
N ALA A 387 -19.02 -5.24 22.90
CA ALA A 387 -17.91 -4.29 22.73
C ALA A 387 -17.68 -3.99 21.24
N LYS A 388 -17.59 -5.02 20.40
CA LYS A 388 -17.51 -4.88 18.94
C LYS A 388 -18.69 -4.08 18.38
N ALA A 389 -19.91 -4.37 18.81
CA ALA A 389 -21.10 -3.68 18.32
C ALA A 389 -21.05 -2.17 18.66
N ARG A 390 -20.56 -1.79 19.85
CA ARG A 390 -20.37 -0.38 20.24
C ARG A 390 -19.28 0.28 19.42
N ALA A 391 -18.16 -0.39 19.25
CA ALA A 391 -17.03 0.13 18.47
C ALA A 391 -17.41 0.41 17.00
N LEU A 392 -18.15 -0.50 16.37
CA LEU A 392 -18.66 -0.31 15.00
C LEU A 392 -19.74 0.77 14.92
N ALA A 393 -20.57 0.92 15.96
CA ALA A 393 -21.55 2.02 16.02
C ALA A 393 -20.86 3.39 16.13
N GLY A 394 -19.73 3.47 16.82
CA GLY A 394 -18.87 4.65 16.82
C GLY A 394 -18.34 4.97 15.43
N ASP A 395 -17.80 3.97 14.72
CA ASP A 395 -17.32 4.14 13.34
C ASP A 395 -18.41 4.58 12.38
N LEU A 396 -19.66 4.05 12.53
CA LEU A 396 -20.78 4.49 11.71
C LEU A 396 -21.08 5.98 11.89
N LYS A 397 -21.10 6.47 13.14
CA LYS A 397 -21.31 7.91 13.41
C LYS A 397 -20.18 8.77 12.83
N VAL A 398 -18.94 8.29 12.90
CA VAL A 398 -17.79 8.99 12.32
C VAL A 398 -17.94 9.05 10.81
N LEU A 399 -18.25 7.93 10.14
CA LEU A 399 -18.46 7.88 8.70
C LEU A 399 -19.59 8.82 8.26
N GLU A 400 -20.75 8.79 8.92
CA GLU A 400 -21.89 9.65 8.59
C GLU A 400 -21.53 11.15 8.69
N ARG A 401 -20.74 11.53 9.69
CA ARG A 401 -20.26 12.91 9.82
C ARG A 401 -19.24 13.26 8.73
N MET A 402 -18.27 12.36 8.47
CA MET A 402 -17.26 12.56 7.43
C MET A 402 -17.91 12.74 6.05
N GLU A 403 -18.88 11.88 5.68
CA GLU A 403 -19.60 11.99 4.40
C GLU A 403 -20.34 13.34 4.30
N ALA A 404 -21.05 13.74 5.35
CA ALA A 404 -21.79 15.00 5.39
C ALA A 404 -20.85 16.24 5.30
N GLU A 405 -19.71 16.19 5.97
CA GLU A 405 -18.70 17.25 5.95
C GLU A 405 -18.00 17.32 4.60
N ALA A 406 -17.65 16.18 4.02
CA ALA A 406 -17.03 16.09 2.70
C ALA A 406 -17.94 16.66 1.59
N GLU A 407 -19.26 16.35 1.65
CA GLU A 407 -20.22 16.93 0.69
C GLU A 407 -20.40 18.45 0.88
N ARG A 408 -20.43 18.94 2.15
CA ARG A 408 -20.49 20.40 2.41
C ARG A 408 -19.24 21.10 1.88
N PHE A 409 -18.08 20.55 2.17
CA PHE A 409 -16.80 21.06 1.67
C PHE A 409 -16.78 21.09 0.14
N GLY A 410 -17.14 19.97 -0.51
CA GLY A 410 -17.16 19.87 -1.97
C GLY A 410 -18.09 20.90 -2.64
N ARG A 411 -19.26 21.16 -2.06
CA ARG A 411 -20.17 22.22 -2.54
C ARG A 411 -19.56 23.61 -2.36
N ALA A 412 -18.94 23.90 -1.21
CA ALA A 412 -18.32 25.19 -0.94
C ALA A 412 -17.13 25.47 -1.87
N ALA A 413 -16.30 24.45 -2.13
CA ALA A 413 -15.18 24.51 -3.06
C ALA A 413 -15.60 24.43 -4.53
N LYS A 414 -16.92 24.31 -4.84
CA LYS A 414 -17.44 24.11 -6.19
C LYS A 414 -16.76 22.95 -6.91
N LEU A 415 -16.61 21.83 -6.21
CA LEU A 415 -15.97 20.65 -6.77
C LEU A 415 -16.62 20.24 -8.08
N ASP A 416 -15.83 20.09 -9.14
CA ASP A 416 -16.28 19.86 -10.50
C ASP A 416 -15.69 18.60 -11.15
N SER A 417 -15.27 17.62 -10.33
CA SER A 417 -14.86 16.29 -10.76
C SER A 417 -14.74 15.34 -9.55
N ALA A 418 -14.05 14.20 -9.71
CA ALA A 418 -13.70 13.31 -8.61
C ALA A 418 -12.57 13.88 -7.75
N SER A 419 -12.73 13.81 -6.45
CA SER A 419 -11.71 14.15 -5.45
C SER A 419 -11.84 13.25 -4.23
N THR A 420 -10.82 13.23 -3.39
CA THR A 420 -10.83 12.47 -2.15
C THR A 420 -10.62 13.39 -0.96
N PHE A 421 -11.52 13.31 0.00
CA PHE A 421 -11.49 14.06 1.25
C PHE A 421 -10.84 13.20 2.33
N GLU A 422 -9.60 13.49 2.68
CA GLU A 422 -8.78 12.70 3.62
C GLU A 422 -8.92 13.19 5.06
N CYS A 423 -9.03 12.24 6.00
CA CYS A 423 -9.18 12.49 7.42
C CYS A 423 -8.27 11.61 8.28
N ILE A 424 -7.86 12.18 9.41
CA ILE A 424 -7.35 11.42 10.54
C ILE A 424 -8.52 11.09 11.46
N VAL A 425 -8.61 9.82 11.88
CA VAL A 425 -9.62 9.37 12.84
C VAL A 425 -8.93 8.93 14.14
N ASP A 426 -9.42 9.47 15.27
CA ASP A 426 -9.00 9.13 16.62
C ASP A 426 -10.25 8.80 17.46
N GLY A 427 -10.49 7.53 17.73
CA GLY A 427 -11.70 7.06 18.39
C GLY A 427 -12.96 7.45 17.61
N GLU A 428 -13.86 8.21 18.26
CA GLU A 428 -15.09 8.74 17.65
C GLU A 428 -14.92 10.16 17.06
N ARG A 429 -13.69 10.66 16.94
CA ARG A 429 -13.39 11.97 16.35
C ARG A 429 -12.70 11.79 15.01
N HIS A 430 -12.93 12.72 14.10
CA HIS A 430 -12.16 12.83 12.89
C HIS A 430 -11.72 14.27 12.68
N TYR A 431 -10.67 14.42 11.90
CA TYR A 431 -10.08 15.71 11.57
C TYR A 431 -9.71 15.74 10.10
N PHE A 432 -10.18 16.74 9.40
CA PHE A 432 -9.81 17.00 8.00
C PHE A 432 -8.30 17.17 7.88
N MET A 433 -7.73 16.52 6.88
CA MET A 433 -6.32 16.57 6.56
C MET A 433 -6.05 17.39 5.29
N GLU A 434 -6.60 16.93 4.19
CA GLU A 434 -6.48 17.54 2.87
C GLU A 434 -7.53 17.01 1.89
N VAL A 435 -7.64 17.65 0.74
CA VAL A 435 -8.37 17.11 -0.40
C VAL A 435 -7.39 16.85 -1.53
N ASN A 436 -7.39 15.61 -2.02
CA ASN A 436 -6.71 15.29 -3.25
C ASN A 436 -7.63 15.63 -4.42
N THR A 437 -7.32 16.69 -5.14
CA THR A 437 -8.12 17.20 -6.28
C THR A 437 -7.80 16.43 -7.56
N ARG A 438 -7.92 15.13 -7.49
CA ARG A 438 -7.69 14.16 -8.56
C ARG A 438 -8.31 12.81 -8.25
N ILE A 439 -8.32 11.93 -9.21
CA ILE A 439 -8.58 10.52 -8.95
C ILE A 439 -7.38 9.89 -8.21
N GLN A 440 -7.63 9.03 -7.25
CA GLN A 440 -6.61 8.28 -6.52
C GLN A 440 -6.49 6.86 -7.06
N VAL A 441 -5.36 6.21 -6.75
CA VAL A 441 -5.06 4.83 -7.20
C VAL A 441 -6.13 3.86 -6.72
N GLU A 442 -6.56 4.01 -5.46
CA GLU A 442 -7.53 3.18 -4.74
C GLU A 442 -9.01 3.50 -5.01
N HIS A 443 -9.31 4.34 -5.99
CA HIS A 443 -10.70 4.77 -6.29
C HIS A 443 -11.64 3.61 -6.58
N ARG A 444 -11.12 2.49 -7.10
CA ARG A 444 -11.91 1.29 -7.41
C ARG A 444 -12.55 0.67 -6.19
N VAL A 445 -11.96 0.79 -5.02
CA VAL A 445 -12.56 0.33 -3.76
C VAL A 445 -13.94 0.97 -3.55
N SER A 446 -14.11 2.25 -3.90
CA SER A 446 -15.39 2.95 -3.80
C SER A 446 -16.36 2.58 -4.94
N GLU A 447 -15.89 2.56 -6.19
CA GLU A 447 -16.76 2.26 -7.34
C GLU A 447 -17.23 0.79 -7.37
N LEU A 448 -16.55 -0.11 -6.69
CA LEU A 448 -16.98 -1.49 -6.49
C LEU A 448 -18.11 -1.60 -5.46
N CYS A 449 -18.19 -0.67 -4.49
CA CYS A 449 -19.27 -0.63 -3.50
C CYS A 449 -20.48 0.19 -3.96
N TYR A 450 -20.26 1.20 -4.81
CA TYR A 450 -21.31 2.11 -5.24
C TYR A 450 -21.26 2.39 -6.74
N ALA A 451 -22.44 2.54 -7.34
CA ALA A 451 -22.63 3.10 -8.66
C ALA A 451 -23.46 4.37 -8.57
N LEU A 452 -23.52 5.13 -9.66
CA LEU A 452 -24.28 6.36 -9.77
C LEU A 452 -25.40 6.16 -10.78
N ARG A 453 -26.63 6.56 -10.41
CA ARG A 453 -27.77 6.61 -11.31
C ARG A 453 -28.11 8.06 -11.60
N PHE A 454 -28.00 8.43 -12.86
CA PHE A 454 -28.47 9.71 -13.40
C PHE A 454 -29.83 9.50 -14.01
N ALA A 455 -30.81 10.27 -13.57
CA ALA A 455 -32.18 10.18 -14.04
C ALA A 455 -32.66 11.53 -14.54
N SER A 456 -33.53 11.51 -15.57
CA SER A 456 -34.15 12.72 -16.07
C SER A 456 -35.05 13.36 -15.01
N PRO A 457 -35.00 14.67 -14.82
CA PRO A 457 -35.94 15.39 -13.95
C PRO A 457 -37.39 15.26 -14.41
N ASP A 458 -37.61 15.10 -15.71
CA ASP A 458 -38.91 15.06 -16.31
C ASP A 458 -39.51 13.63 -16.31
N ASP A 459 -38.70 12.64 -16.47
CA ASP A 459 -39.05 11.21 -16.42
C ASP A 459 -37.99 10.36 -15.71
N PRO A 460 -38.18 9.98 -14.44
CA PRO A 460 -37.22 9.16 -13.70
C PRO A 460 -36.95 7.77 -14.29
N ALA A 461 -37.79 7.28 -15.23
CA ALA A 461 -37.52 6.04 -15.95
C ALA A 461 -36.44 6.21 -17.01
N ASP A 462 -36.31 7.43 -17.55
CA ASP A 462 -35.20 7.81 -18.42
C ASP A 462 -33.94 8.03 -17.56
N ALA A 463 -33.12 7.01 -17.46
CA ALA A 463 -31.96 7.01 -16.61
C ALA A 463 -30.81 6.18 -17.21
N PHE A 464 -29.60 6.47 -16.78
CA PHE A 464 -28.41 5.64 -17.03
C PHE A 464 -27.59 5.48 -15.77
N GLU A 465 -26.80 4.42 -15.72
CA GLU A 465 -25.97 4.09 -14.58
C GLU A 465 -24.49 4.19 -14.94
N VAL A 466 -23.70 4.74 -14.02
CA VAL A 466 -22.25 4.92 -14.14
C VAL A 466 -21.56 4.13 -13.04
N TYR A 467 -20.62 3.29 -13.43
CA TYR A 467 -19.94 2.33 -12.56
C TYR A 467 -18.45 2.61 -12.40
N SER A 468 -17.91 3.60 -13.09
CA SER A 468 -16.52 3.99 -13.02
C SER A 468 -16.39 5.48 -12.76
N LEU A 469 -15.48 5.87 -11.88
CA LEU A 469 -15.15 7.26 -11.63
C LEU A 469 -14.52 7.93 -12.84
N VAL A 470 -13.71 7.21 -13.61
CA VAL A 470 -13.14 7.72 -14.88
C VAL A 470 -14.25 8.07 -15.87
N GLU A 471 -15.29 7.21 -15.99
CA GLU A 471 -16.47 7.51 -16.79
C GLU A 471 -17.21 8.74 -16.28
N ALA A 472 -17.46 8.81 -14.96
CA ALA A 472 -18.12 9.95 -14.33
C ALA A 472 -17.35 11.27 -14.55
N MET A 473 -16.03 11.23 -14.45
CA MET A 473 -15.16 12.39 -14.71
C MET A 473 -15.30 12.89 -16.16
N ALA A 474 -15.32 11.98 -17.13
CA ALA A 474 -15.50 12.34 -18.54
C ALA A 474 -16.89 12.96 -18.81
N LEU A 475 -17.94 12.38 -18.24
CA LEU A 475 -19.31 12.91 -18.33
C LEU A 475 -19.42 14.30 -17.72
N ILE A 476 -18.84 14.53 -16.54
CA ILE A 476 -18.84 15.82 -15.87
C ILE A 476 -18.03 16.84 -16.69
N ALA A 477 -16.84 16.50 -17.15
CA ALA A 477 -15.99 17.39 -17.95
C ALA A 477 -16.71 17.84 -19.25
N ARG A 478 -17.47 16.94 -19.90
CA ARG A 478 -18.21 17.21 -21.13
C ARG A 478 -19.50 17.99 -20.90
N HIS A 479 -20.30 17.61 -19.89
CA HIS A 479 -21.68 18.06 -19.74
C HIS A 479 -21.88 19.07 -18.60
N LYS A 480 -20.93 19.17 -17.66
CA LYS A 480 -20.93 20.14 -16.56
C LYS A 480 -22.29 20.23 -15.85
N ALA A 481 -22.82 21.45 -15.69
CA ALA A 481 -24.09 21.70 -15.01
C ALA A 481 -25.33 21.05 -15.67
N ARG A 482 -25.23 20.57 -16.92
CA ARG A 482 -26.30 19.80 -17.55
C ARG A 482 -26.55 18.44 -16.92
N LEU A 483 -25.49 17.87 -16.28
CA LEU A 483 -25.58 16.56 -15.64
C LEU A 483 -26.32 16.71 -14.30
N PRO A 484 -27.50 16.07 -14.12
CA PRO A 484 -28.27 16.19 -12.89
C PRO A 484 -27.51 15.55 -11.71
N ARG A 485 -27.90 15.90 -10.48
CA ARG A 485 -27.38 15.21 -9.30
C ARG A 485 -27.76 13.72 -9.34
N PRO A 486 -26.82 12.80 -9.29
CA PRO A 486 -27.11 11.38 -9.30
C PRO A 486 -27.61 10.89 -7.95
N THR A 487 -28.22 9.70 -7.96
CA THR A 487 -28.44 8.90 -6.76
C THR A 487 -27.37 7.81 -6.65
N ARG A 488 -26.94 7.54 -5.42
CA ARG A 488 -25.99 6.46 -5.11
C ARG A 488 -26.72 5.12 -5.11
N ILE A 489 -26.20 4.14 -5.82
CA ILE A 489 -26.69 2.77 -5.86
C ILE A 489 -25.69 1.89 -5.15
N VAL A 490 -26.14 1.11 -4.16
CA VAL A 490 -25.33 0.10 -3.50
C VAL A 490 -25.10 -1.07 -4.47
N ARG A 491 -23.84 -1.50 -4.60
CA ARG A 491 -23.40 -2.65 -5.39
C ARG A 491 -23.03 -3.83 -4.48
N ASP A 492 -21.74 -4.19 -4.47
CA ASP A 492 -21.23 -5.20 -3.54
C ASP A 492 -21.16 -4.64 -2.12
N GLY A 493 -21.25 -5.51 -1.13
CA GLY A 493 -21.28 -5.09 0.28
C GLY A 493 -19.95 -4.52 0.77
N ALA A 494 -18.84 -5.04 0.25
CA ALA A 494 -17.48 -4.63 0.60
C ALA A 494 -16.49 -4.87 -0.53
N ALA A 495 -15.47 -4.04 -0.57
CA ALA A 495 -14.31 -4.16 -1.45
C ALA A 495 -13.01 -3.96 -0.66
N ILE A 496 -11.96 -4.60 -1.11
CA ILE A 496 -10.61 -4.48 -0.56
C ILE A 496 -9.59 -4.46 -1.70
N GLU A 497 -8.59 -3.60 -1.57
CA GLU A 497 -7.46 -3.49 -2.48
C GLU A 497 -6.16 -3.74 -1.73
N ALA A 498 -5.20 -4.41 -2.35
CA ALA A 498 -3.82 -4.47 -1.89
C ALA A 498 -2.89 -4.06 -3.03
N ARG A 499 -1.91 -3.22 -2.70
CA ARG A 499 -0.91 -2.75 -3.67
C ARG A 499 0.26 -3.73 -3.73
N LEU A 500 0.35 -4.44 -4.84
CA LEU A 500 1.54 -5.25 -5.15
C LEU A 500 2.65 -4.29 -5.60
N ASN A 501 3.63 -4.10 -4.74
CA ASN A 501 4.74 -3.19 -4.94
C ASN A 501 6.06 -3.94 -5.13
N ALA A 502 6.99 -3.35 -5.87
CA ALA A 502 8.37 -3.81 -5.93
C ALA A 502 9.12 -3.34 -4.67
N THR A 503 9.16 -4.20 -3.66
CA THR A 503 9.83 -3.95 -2.39
C THR A 503 10.52 -5.20 -1.89
N ASP A 504 11.48 -5.04 -0.99
CA ASP A 504 12.06 -6.15 -0.24
C ASP A 504 11.13 -6.61 0.91
N HIS A 505 11.56 -7.62 1.67
CA HIS A 505 10.79 -8.20 2.79
C HIS A 505 10.55 -7.23 3.96
N ALA A 506 11.25 -6.12 4.03
CA ALA A 506 11.05 -5.05 5.01
C ALA A 506 10.32 -3.84 4.41
N LEU A 507 9.72 -4.01 3.22
CA LEU A 507 8.99 -3.00 2.45
C LEU A 507 9.82 -1.80 2.01
N SER A 508 11.14 -1.93 1.99
CA SER A 508 11.98 -0.92 1.35
C SER A 508 11.87 -1.06 -0.18
N PRO A 509 11.76 0.03 -0.93
CA PRO A 509 11.64 -0.03 -2.39
C PRO A 509 12.80 -0.78 -3.03
N ALA A 510 12.49 -1.68 -3.95
CA ALA A 510 13.45 -2.42 -4.74
C ALA A 510 13.36 -1.97 -6.20
N ALA A 511 14.38 -1.27 -6.67
CA ALA A 511 14.42 -0.83 -8.06
C ALA A 511 14.89 -1.96 -8.98
N GLY A 512 14.21 -2.09 -10.12
CA GLY A 512 14.58 -3.03 -11.17
C GLY A 512 13.89 -4.39 -11.06
N GLY A 513 14.47 -5.38 -11.74
CA GLY A 513 13.90 -6.71 -11.85
C GLY A 513 13.12 -6.92 -13.16
N VAL A 514 13.04 -8.17 -13.57
CA VAL A 514 12.33 -8.59 -14.78
C VAL A 514 11.31 -9.65 -14.41
N ILE A 515 10.04 -9.37 -14.58
CA ILE A 515 8.98 -10.37 -14.44
C ILE A 515 9.07 -11.31 -15.64
N THR A 516 9.30 -12.59 -15.39
CA THR A 516 9.42 -13.64 -16.42
C THR A 516 8.18 -14.51 -16.52
N SER A 517 7.39 -14.58 -15.44
CA SER A 517 6.11 -15.26 -15.42
C SER A 517 5.21 -14.69 -14.33
N TRP A 518 3.91 -14.73 -14.57
CA TRP A 518 2.87 -14.38 -13.62
C TRP A 518 1.68 -15.30 -13.82
N SER A 519 1.12 -15.83 -12.73
CA SER A 519 -0.08 -16.67 -12.80
C SER A 519 -1.26 -15.90 -13.39
N ASP A 520 -2.12 -16.61 -14.12
CA ASP A 520 -3.37 -16.03 -14.60
C ASP A 520 -4.25 -15.62 -13.40
N PRO A 521 -5.02 -14.54 -13.52
CA PRO A 521 -5.97 -14.13 -12.48
C PRO A 521 -6.99 -15.23 -12.19
N ILE A 522 -7.35 -15.40 -10.93
CA ILE A 522 -8.38 -16.35 -10.54
C ILE A 522 -9.78 -15.76 -10.71
N ARG A 523 -10.79 -16.62 -10.64
CA ARG A 523 -12.19 -16.16 -10.71
C ARG A 523 -12.51 -15.19 -9.56
N GLY A 524 -13.06 -14.03 -9.88
CA GLY A 524 -13.40 -12.95 -8.94
C GLY A 524 -12.26 -11.99 -8.64
N GLU A 525 -11.05 -12.28 -9.12
CA GLU A 525 -9.93 -11.34 -9.01
C GLU A 525 -10.10 -10.17 -9.96
N ILE A 526 -9.88 -8.96 -9.45
CA ILE A 526 -9.72 -7.76 -10.26
C ILE A 526 -8.23 -7.38 -10.15
N ARG A 527 -7.54 -7.42 -11.28
CA ARG A 527 -6.10 -7.12 -11.35
C ARG A 527 -5.86 -5.94 -12.26
N ASP A 528 -5.40 -4.85 -11.69
CA ASP A 528 -4.98 -3.66 -12.43
C ASP A 528 -3.46 -3.62 -12.53
N ASP A 529 -2.92 -4.25 -13.55
CA ASP A 529 -1.50 -4.50 -13.77
C ASP A 529 -0.91 -3.73 -14.97
N GLN A 530 -1.55 -2.65 -15.40
CA GLN A 530 -1.15 -1.87 -16.57
C GLN A 530 -1.13 -2.67 -17.90
N GLY A 531 -1.64 -3.90 -17.90
CA GLY A 531 -1.57 -4.81 -19.04
C GLY A 531 -0.31 -5.70 -19.05
N ILE A 532 0.42 -5.82 -17.96
CA ILE A 532 1.62 -6.68 -17.85
C ILE A 532 1.27 -8.13 -18.13
N CYS A 533 0.14 -8.62 -17.65
CA CYS A 533 -0.32 -10.00 -17.86
C CYS A 533 -0.91 -10.29 -19.24
N ILE A 534 -1.02 -9.31 -20.13
CA ILE A 534 -1.45 -9.55 -21.52
C ILE A 534 -0.44 -10.45 -22.23
N LYS A 535 -0.89 -11.63 -22.60
CA LYS A 535 -0.08 -12.62 -23.33
C LYS A 535 0.13 -12.21 -24.78
N ASN A 536 1.22 -12.69 -25.37
CA ASN A 536 1.44 -12.56 -26.81
C ASN A 536 0.28 -13.25 -27.56
N PRO A 537 -0.43 -12.55 -28.46
CA PRO A 537 -1.61 -13.10 -29.13
C PRO A 537 -1.29 -14.27 -30.08
N ASP A 538 -0.06 -14.31 -30.60
CA ASP A 538 0.35 -15.34 -31.55
C ASP A 538 0.81 -16.64 -30.88
N THR A 539 1.42 -16.51 -29.67
CA THR A 539 2.05 -17.64 -28.99
C THR A 539 1.31 -18.06 -27.70
N GLY A 540 0.42 -17.21 -27.18
CA GLY A 540 -0.21 -17.40 -25.88
C GLY A 540 0.73 -17.32 -24.67
N LEU A 541 1.99 -16.95 -24.88
CA LEU A 541 3.00 -16.90 -23.82
C LEU A 541 3.03 -15.55 -23.13
N PHE A 542 3.40 -15.56 -21.83
CA PHE A 542 3.68 -14.35 -21.08
C PHE A 542 4.84 -13.57 -21.69
N MET A 543 4.65 -12.27 -21.84
CA MET A 543 5.70 -11.39 -22.35
C MET A 543 6.46 -10.78 -21.18
N ARG A 544 7.75 -11.06 -21.10
CA ARG A 544 8.63 -10.52 -20.04
C ARG A 544 8.46 -9.01 -19.91
N TYR A 545 8.43 -8.57 -18.66
CA TYR A 545 8.30 -7.15 -18.33
C TYR A 545 9.39 -6.73 -17.35
N ARG A 546 10.11 -5.67 -17.68
CA ARG A 546 11.07 -5.05 -16.77
C ARG A 546 10.40 -3.96 -15.97
N LEU A 547 10.54 -3.99 -14.65
CA LEU A 547 10.02 -2.96 -13.77
C LEU A 547 10.72 -1.62 -14.03
N ALA A 548 9.94 -0.58 -14.27
CA ALA A 548 10.43 0.78 -14.44
C ALA A 548 10.71 1.40 -13.06
N GLY A 549 11.96 1.42 -12.64
CA GLY A 549 12.39 1.95 -11.34
C GLY A 549 12.36 3.47 -11.20
N ALA A 550 11.86 4.22 -12.20
CA ALA A 550 12.01 5.68 -12.25
C ALA A 550 10.92 6.47 -11.53
N TYR A 551 9.78 5.88 -11.20
CA TYR A 551 8.61 6.62 -10.72
C TYR A 551 8.07 6.14 -9.38
N ASP A 552 7.38 5.01 -9.32
CA ASP A 552 6.82 4.41 -8.11
C ASP A 552 7.05 2.89 -8.09
N SER A 553 6.84 2.27 -6.92
CA SER A 553 7.02 0.83 -6.73
C SER A 553 5.83 0.00 -7.18
N ASN A 554 4.72 0.61 -7.57
CA ASN A 554 3.48 -0.11 -7.87
C ASN A 554 3.62 -0.98 -9.11
N VAL A 555 3.44 -2.28 -8.94
CA VAL A 555 3.44 -3.29 -10.01
C VAL A 555 2.01 -3.54 -10.47
N ALA A 556 1.09 -3.70 -9.51
CA ALA A 556 -0.33 -3.90 -9.76
C ALA A 556 -1.17 -3.62 -8.52
N LEU A 557 -2.47 -3.47 -8.74
CA LEU A 557 -3.49 -3.47 -7.70
C LEU A 557 -4.24 -4.78 -7.78
N LEU A 558 -4.37 -5.47 -6.65
CA LEU A 558 -5.14 -6.70 -6.51
C LEU A 558 -6.37 -6.40 -5.67
N LEU A 559 -7.55 -6.55 -6.27
CA LEU A 559 -8.82 -6.22 -5.63
C LEU A 559 -9.74 -7.42 -5.54
N ALA A 560 -10.54 -7.42 -4.48
CA ALA A 560 -11.61 -8.40 -4.27
C ALA A 560 -12.86 -7.72 -3.72
N THR A 561 -14.01 -8.30 -4.03
CA THR A 561 -15.31 -7.90 -3.49
C THR A 561 -15.95 -9.04 -2.73
N GLY A 562 -16.97 -8.71 -1.92
CA GLY A 562 -17.80 -9.67 -1.21
C GLY A 562 -19.10 -9.03 -0.74
N ALA A 563 -20.11 -9.85 -0.44
CA ALA A 563 -21.35 -9.39 0.16
C ALA A 563 -21.13 -8.77 1.56
N ALA A 564 -20.05 -9.16 2.22
CA ALA A 564 -19.60 -8.61 3.49
C ALA A 564 -18.07 -8.47 3.51
N ARG A 565 -17.56 -7.68 4.48
CA ARG A 565 -16.11 -7.46 4.63
C ARG A 565 -15.33 -8.77 4.81
N ASP A 566 -15.82 -9.71 5.58
CA ASP A 566 -15.19 -11.03 5.79
C ASP A 566 -15.01 -11.80 4.48
N GLU A 567 -15.97 -11.70 3.57
CA GLU A 567 -15.91 -12.37 2.28
C GLU A 567 -14.88 -11.71 1.36
N SER A 568 -14.86 -10.38 1.28
CA SER A 568 -13.85 -9.67 0.47
C SER A 568 -12.42 -9.97 0.95
N TRP A 569 -12.19 -10.05 2.27
CA TRP A 569 -10.90 -10.44 2.84
C TRP A 569 -10.53 -11.88 2.48
N ARG A 570 -11.46 -12.85 2.60
CA ARG A 570 -11.18 -14.24 2.20
C ARG A 570 -10.88 -14.35 0.72
N HIS A 571 -11.61 -13.61 -0.13
CA HIS A 571 -11.34 -13.59 -1.57
C HIS A 571 -9.95 -13.01 -1.86
N LEU A 572 -9.56 -11.91 -1.20
CA LEU A 572 -8.23 -11.32 -1.39
C LEU A 572 -7.13 -12.26 -0.91
N VAL A 573 -7.28 -12.91 0.24
CA VAL A 573 -6.35 -13.94 0.73
C VAL A 573 -6.20 -15.07 -0.30
N GLU A 574 -7.32 -15.54 -0.89
CA GLU A 574 -7.28 -16.59 -1.92
C GLU A 574 -6.57 -16.12 -3.20
N ILE A 575 -6.74 -14.86 -3.58
CA ILE A 575 -6.01 -14.23 -4.69
C ILE A 575 -4.51 -14.29 -4.42
N PHE A 576 -4.06 -13.82 -3.23
CA PHE A 576 -2.64 -13.85 -2.86
C PHE A 576 -2.10 -15.27 -2.76
N ARG A 577 -2.86 -16.18 -2.18
CA ARG A 577 -2.49 -17.59 -2.09
C ARG A 577 -2.22 -18.21 -3.47
N ARG A 578 -3.00 -17.84 -4.48
CA ARG A 578 -2.92 -18.38 -5.85
C ARG A 578 -2.01 -17.59 -6.77
N THR A 579 -1.63 -16.38 -6.37
CA THR A 579 -0.75 -15.53 -7.15
C THR A 579 0.68 -16.03 -7.07
N THR A 580 1.25 -16.30 -8.24
CA THR A 580 2.68 -16.62 -8.39
C THR A 580 3.29 -15.65 -9.38
N ILE A 581 4.24 -14.86 -8.92
CA ILE A 581 5.04 -13.96 -9.74
C ILE A 581 6.50 -14.35 -9.63
N ARG A 582 7.19 -14.49 -10.74
CA ARG A 582 8.59 -14.89 -10.80
C ARG A 582 9.38 -13.99 -11.74
N GLY A 583 10.63 -13.78 -11.39
CA GLY A 583 11.49 -12.94 -12.18
C GLY A 583 12.96 -13.06 -11.83
N MET A 584 13.77 -12.29 -12.51
CA MET A 584 15.19 -12.10 -12.21
C MET A 584 15.35 -10.78 -11.44
N ASP A 585 16.06 -10.80 -10.34
CA ASP A 585 16.25 -9.63 -9.45
C ASP A 585 14.90 -8.97 -9.05
N LEU A 586 13.84 -9.77 -8.98
CA LEU A 586 12.50 -9.35 -8.66
C LEU A 586 12.25 -9.52 -7.15
N ALA A 587 11.93 -8.43 -6.49
CA ALA A 587 11.42 -8.45 -5.12
C ALA A 587 10.04 -7.77 -5.11
N THR A 588 9.08 -8.37 -4.41
CA THR A 588 7.73 -7.82 -4.25
C THR A 588 7.26 -8.01 -2.80
N ASN A 589 6.23 -7.27 -2.41
CA ASN A 589 5.58 -7.43 -1.10
C ASN A 589 4.45 -8.48 -1.10
N LEU A 590 4.48 -9.44 -2.02
CA LEU A 590 3.44 -10.46 -2.13
C LEU A 590 3.31 -11.28 -0.84
N GLU A 591 4.43 -11.80 -0.36
CA GLU A 591 4.52 -12.62 0.85
C GLU A 591 4.12 -11.82 2.09
N PHE A 592 4.54 -10.56 2.17
CA PHE A 592 4.11 -9.64 3.23
C PHE A 592 2.59 -9.50 3.27
N HIS A 593 1.95 -9.20 2.14
CA HIS A 593 0.49 -9.08 2.09
C HIS A 593 -0.19 -10.36 2.51
N TYR A 594 0.34 -11.51 2.08
CA TYR A 594 -0.23 -12.80 2.45
C TYR A 594 -0.21 -12.99 3.97
N GLY A 595 0.94 -12.77 4.62
CA GLY A 595 1.07 -12.85 6.08
C GLY A 595 0.17 -11.86 6.81
N LEU A 596 0.14 -10.60 6.36
CA LEU A 596 -0.66 -9.53 6.93
C LEU A 596 -2.15 -9.83 6.85
N LEU A 597 -2.64 -10.20 5.67
CA LEU A 597 -4.06 -10.48 5.44
C LEU A 597 -4.54 -11.66 6.28
N PHE A 598 -3.73 -12.71 6.43
CA PHE A 598 -4.04 -13.82 7.33
C PHE A 598 -4.09 -13.39 8.79
N TRP A 599 -3.20 -12.50 9.21
CA TRP A 599 -3.20 -11.97 10.58
C TRP A 599 -4.55 -11.33 10.93
N PHE A 600 -5.09 -10.49 10.03
CA PHE A 600 -6.39 -9.84 10.20
C PHE A 600 -7.55 -10.83 10.07
N LEU A 601 -7.55 -11.67 9.04
CA LEU A 601 -8.63 -12.62 8.78
C LEU A 601 -8.80 -13.61 9.95
N ALA A 602 -7.71 -14.08 10.53
CA ALA A 602 -7.73 -14.99 11.66
C ALA A 602 -8.23 -14.34 12.97
N ARG A 603 -8.22 -13.02 13.06
CA ARG A 603 -8.71 -12.27 14.22
C ARG A 603 -10.07 -11.65 13.94
N ASP A 604 -10.11 -10.55 13.23
CA ASP A 604 -11.35 -9.92 12.79
C ASP A 604 -11.04 -8.91 11.65
N PRO A 605 -11.66 -9.03 10.47
CA PRO A 605 -11.50 -8.08 9.37
C PRO A 605 -11.96 -6.65 9.68
N TRP A 606 -12.67 -6.44 10.78
CA TRP A 606 -13.07 -5.12 11.28
C TRP A 606 -12.08 -4.53 12.29
N ALA A 607 -10.92 -5.16 12.47
CA ALA A 607 -9.85 -4.61 13.31
C ALA A 607 -9.50 -3.18 12.88
N LYS A 608 -9.08 -2.39 13.87
CA LYS A 608 -8.78 -0.96 13.74
C LYS A 608 -7.29 -0.68 13.96
N PRO A 609 -6.43 -1.08 13.01
CA PRO A 609 -5.02 -0.73 13.11
C PRO A 609 -4.83 0.77 13.01
N THR A 610 -3.80 1.29 13.67
CA THR A 610 -3.34 2.66 13.44
C THR A 610 -2.38 2.70 12.25
N THR A 611 -2.07 3.90 11.75
CA THR A 611 -1.06 4.10 10.70
C THR A 611 0.34 3.65 11.11
N LYS A 612 0.56 3.37 12.39
CA LYS A 612 1.83 2.88 12.93
C LYS A 612 1.89 1.36 13.07
N PHE A 613 0.89 0.61 12.61
CA PHE A 613 0.79 -0.84 12.84
C PHE A 613 1.84 -1.66 12.07
N VAL A 614 2.15 -1.26 10.85
CA VAL A 614 2.95 -2.10 9.93
C VAL A 614 4.38 -2.31 10.43
N VAL A 615 5.01 -1.29 11.00
CA VAL A 615 6.40 -1.41 11.50
C VAL A 615 6.50 -2.39 12.68
N PRO A 616 5.69 -2.32 13.74
CA PRO A 616 5.63 -3.34 14.78
C PRO A 616 5.33 -4.75 14.26
N TYR A 617 4.43 -4.89 13.29
CA TYR A 617 4.15 -6.17 12.67
C TYR A 617 5.39 -6.75 11.95
N LEU A 618 6.10 -5.95 11.16
CA LEU A 618 7.34 -6.34 10.50
C LEU A 618 8.44 -6.70 11.52
N THR A 619 8.52 -5.95 12.63
CA THR A 619 9.46 -6.25 13.72
C THR A 619 9.20 -7.65 14.28
N LEU A 620 7.94 -7.96 14.54
CA LEU A 620 7.53 -9.29 15.02
C LEU A 620 7.83 -10.40 13.99
N VAL A 621 7.60 -10.15 12.71
CA VAL A 621 7.99 -11.08 11.63
C VAL A 621 9.51 -11.26 11.55
N GLY A 622 10.27 -10.21 11.83
CA GLY A 622 11.72 -10.28 11.97
C GLY A 622 12.17 -11.16 13.15
N GLU A 623 11.49 -11.07 14.29
CA GLU A 623 11.72 -11.96 15.43
C GLU A 623 11.45 -13.43 15.06
N LEU A 624 10.34 -13.71 14.34
CA LEU A 624 10.07 -15.05 13.82
C LEU A 624 11.18 -15.55 12.91
N ALA A 625 11.65 -14.72 11.98
CA ALA A 625 12.74 -15.05 11.07
C ALA A 625 14.05 -15.35 11.83
N GLN A 626 14.36 -14.57 12.85
CA GLN A 626 15.53 -14.74 13.67
C GLN A 626 15.51 -16.08 14.41
N GLU A 627 14.39 -16.41 15.03
CA GLU A 627 14.24 -17.67 15.76
C GLU A 627 14.21 -18.88 14.81
N ALA A 628 13.53 -18.79 13.67
CA ALA A 628 13.54 -19.86 12.67
C ALA A 628 14.97 -20.17 12.20
N ARG A 629 15.78 -19.14 11.92
CA ARG A 629 17.18 -19.29 11.50
C ARG A 629 18.12 -19.83 12.60
N ALA A 630 17.68 -19.77 13.85
CA ALA A 630 18.43 -20.29 14.98
C ALA A 630 18.18 -21.81 15.21
N ILE A 631 17.34 -22.45 14.42
CA ILE A 631 17.01 -23.87 14.46
C ILE A 631 17.72 -24.59 13.30
N ASP A 632 18.42 -25.69 13.61
CA ASP A 632 18.95 -26.66 12.64
C ASP A 632 17.86 -27.67 12.31
N LEU A 633 17.17 -27.45 11.18
CA LEU A 633 16.07 -28.33 10.76
C LEU A 633 16.54 -29.74 10.45
N ASP A 634 17.70 -29.90 9.81
CA ASP A 634 18.23 -31.23 9.47
C ASP A 634 18.53 -32.02 10.73
N TYR A 635 19.08 -31.38 11.73
CA TYR A 635 19.29 -31.97 13.04
C TYR A 635 17.96 -32.29 13.74
N ALA A 636 16.95 -31.40 13.66
CA ALA A 636 15.62 -31.64 14.24
C ALA A 636 14.96 -32.88 13.62
N PHE A 637 14.95 -33.00 12.29
CA PHE A 637 14.45 -34.18 11.59
C PHE A 637 15.16 -35.45 12.01
N GLN A 638 16.52 -35.43 12.07
CA GLN A 638 17.31 -36.57 12.51
C GLN A 638 16.97 -37.01 13.95
N ARG A 639 16.81 -36.06 14.88
CA ARG A 639 16.48 -36.34 16.27
C ARG A 639 15.07 -36.96 16.42
N ILE A 640 14.08 -36.43 15.71
CA ILE A 640 12.71 -36.97 15.70
C ILE A 640 12.70 -38.37 15.10
N ALA A 641 13.41 -38.61 14.01
CA ALA A 641 13.55 -39.92 13.38
C ALA A 641 14.24 -40.95 14.33
N GLN A 642 15.29 -40.51 15.03
CA GLN A 642 15.98 -41.37 16.00
C GLN A 642 15.10 -41.75 17.19
N GLY A 643 14.32 -40.81 17.71
CA GLY A 643 13.34 -41.05 18.76
C GLY A 643 12.30 -42.08 18.34
N ALA A 644 11.74 -41.90 17.14
CA ALA A 644 10.76 -42.84 16.58
C ALA A 644 11.30 -44.26 16.37
N THR A 645 12.55 -44.38 15.90
CA THR A 645 13.18 -45.72 15.70
C THR A 645 13.60 -46.38 17.01
N ALA A 646 13.92 -45.62 18.05
CA ALA A 646 14.26 -46.16 19.36
C ALA A 646 13.08 -46.85 20.06
N VAL A 647 11.86 -46.44 19.76
CA VAL A 647 10.61 -47.02 20.33
C VAL A 647 10.09 -48.18 19.51
N ALA A 648 10.55 -48.38 18.27
CA ALA A 648 10.09 -49.45 17.40
C ALA A 648 10.62 -50.81 17.85
N ALA A 649 9.71 -51.85 17.85
CA ALA A 649 10.14 -53.22 18.05
C ALA A 649 11.12 -53.66 16.93
N ARG A 650 12.06 -54.56 17.27
CA ARG A 650 13.11 -54.99 16.33
C ARG A 650 12.56 -55.44 14.97
N ASP A 651 11.45 -56.17 14.96
CA ASP A 651 10.83 -56.66 13.72
C ASP A 651 10.09 -55.55 12.90
N ALA A 652 9.86 -54.41 13.50
CA ALA A 652 9.19 -53.29 12.87
C ALA A 652 10.19 -52.17 12.41
N LEU A 653 11.48 -52.30 12.70
CA LEU A 653 12.46 -51.25 12.50
C LEU A 653 12.62 -50.87 11.04
N ASP A 654 12.64 -51.80 10.11
CA ASP A 654 12.79 -51.54 8.68
C ASP A 654 11.50 -50.91 8.11
N ALA A 655 10.33 -51.39 8.54
CA ALA A 655 9.06 -50.77 8.15
C ALA A 655 8.92 -49.32 8.69
N THR A 656 9.34 -49.13 9.96
CA THR A 656 9.35 -47.80 10.57
C THR A 656 10.29 -46.84 9.82
N ARG A 657 11.48 -47.30 9.46
CA ARG A 657 12.44 -46.51 8.64
C ARG A 657 11.84 -46.11 7.30
N GLN A 658 11.24 -47.02 6.57
CA GLN A 658 10.59 -46.72 5.29
C GLN A 658 9.48 -45.70 5.46
N VAL A 659 8.68 -45.75 6.51
CA VAL A 659 7.64 -44.76 6.77
C VAL A 659 8.23 -43.40 7.07
N ILE A 660 9.34 -43.34 7.83
CA ILE A 660 10.05 -42.11 8.14
C ILE A 660 10.60 -41.49 6.86
N ASP A 661 11.31 -42.28 6.04
CA ASP A 661 11.92 -41.82 4.78
C ASP A 661 10.85 -41.26 3.81
N LEU A 662 9.69 -41.94 3.72
CA LEU A 662 8.55 -41.47 2.89
C LEU A 662 7.94 -40.16 3.43
N LYS A 663 7.85 -40.04 4.76
CA LYS A 663 7.27 -38.87 5.41
C LYS A 663 8.22 -37.68 5.45
N GLU A 664 9.51 -37.89 5.42
CA GLU A 664 10.51 -36.82 5.42
C GLU A 664 10.23 -35.85 4.27
N THR A 665 10.03 -36.36 3.05
CA THR A 665 9.69 -35.53 1.90
C THR A 665 8.36 -34.78 2.09
N LEU A 666 7.34 -35.46 2.65
CA LEU A 666 6.04 -34.87 2.92
C LEU A 666 6.12 -33.72 3.95
N LEU A 667 6.97 -33.82 4.94
CA LEU A 667 7.11 -32.83 6.00
C LEU A 667 8.16 -31.76 5.70
N GLU A 668 9.28 -32.16 5.13
CA GLU A 668 10.43 -31.29 4.90
C GLU A 668 10.07 -30.07 4.04
N ARG A 669 9.41 -30.29 2.92
CA ARG A 669 9.12 -29.20 1.95
C ARG A 669 8.27 -28.08 2.53
N PRO A 670 7.10 -28.33 3.15
CA PRO A 670 6.30 -27.25 3.72
C PRO A 670 6.97 -26.61 4.93
N ILE A 671 7.63 -27.38 5.80
CA ILE A 671 8.33 -26.85 6.97
C ILE A 671 9.49 -25.96 6.53
N ARG A 672 10.32 -26.41 5.61
CA ARG A 672 11.46 -25.63 5.11
C ARG A 672 11.01 -24.30 4.51
N LEU A 673 9.93 -24.30 3.73
CA LEU A 673 9.37 -23.07 3.16
C LEU A 673 8.86 -22.11 4.26
N LEU A 674 8.24 -22.62 5.32
CA LEU A 674 7.80 -21.79 6.45
C LEU A 674 8.99 -21.19 7.25
N PHE A 675 10.11 -21.90 7.33
CA PHE A 675 11.31 -21.42 7.98
C PHE A 675 12.11 -20.41 7.13
N GLU A 676 12.07 -20.57 5.81
CA GLU A 676 12.74 -19.67 4.86
C GLU A 676 11.96 -18.38 4.66
N GLU A 677 10.60 -18.45 4.68
CA GLU A 677 9.71 -17.32 4.40
C GLU A 677 8.90 -16.92 5.64
N PRO A 678 9.37 -15.93 6.41
CA PRO A 678 8.77 -15.57 7.69
C PRO A 678 7.36 -15.01 7.58
N HIS A 679 6.98 -14.46 6.44
CA HIS A 679 5.61 -14.01 6.21
C HIS A 679 4.64 -15.18 6.05
N PHE A 680 5.07 -16.29 5.44
CA PHE A 680 4.29 -17.52 5.40
C PHE A 680 4.18 -18.18 6.79
N LEU A 681 5.26 -18.11 7.58
CA LEU A 681 5.22 -18.56 8.98
C LEU A 681 4.19 -17.73 9.77
N SER A 682 4.20 -16.41 9.64
CA SER A 682 3.20 -15.54 10.26
C SER A 682 1.76 -15.89 9.83
N ALA A 683 1.54 -16.19 8.54
CA ALA A 683 0.25 -16.62 8.01
C ALA A 683 -0.19 -17.95 8.65
N TRP A 684 0.71 -18.92 8.69
CA TRP A 684 0.47 -20.24 9.30
C TRP A 684 0.11 -20.12 10.78
N LEU A 685 0.89 -19.38 11.55
CA LEU A 685 0.64 -19.15 12.97
C LEU A 685 -0.70 -18.43 13.20
N SER A 686 -1.07 -17.51 12.33
CA SER A 686 -2.34 -16.82 12.41
C SER A 686 -3.52 -17.77 12.14
N GLN A 687 -3.43 -18.60 11.10
CA GLN A 687 -4.48 -19.57 10.74
C GLN A 687 -4.69 -20.62 11.83
N HIS A 688 -3.59 -21.17 12.36
CA HIS A 688 -3.62 -22.31 13.27
C HIS A 688 -3.59 -21.92 14.76
N ARG A 689 -3.83 -20.67 15.11
CA ARG A 689 -3.69 -20.14 16.47
C ARG A 689 -4.52 -20.87 17.55
N PHE A 690 -5.54 -21.62 17.17
CA PHE A 690 -6.40 -22.39 18.06
C PHE A 690 -6.20 -23.91 17.99
N ASP A 691 -5.34 -24.37 17.09
CA ASP A 691 -5.10 -25.79 16.83
C ASP A 691 -4.12 -26.41 17.83
N PHE A 692 -3.50 -25.58 18.67
CA PHE A 692 -2.55 -26.00 19.71
C PHE A 692 -2.63 -25.08 20.93
N VAL A 693 -1.95 -25.51 21.99
CA VAL A 693 -1.70 -24.68 23.17
C VAL A 693 -0.26 -24.95 23.67
N VAL A 694 0.38 -23.87 24.13
CA VAL A 694 1.65 -23.95 24.85
C VAL A 694 1.37 -23.48 26.28
N ARG A 695 1.60 -24.31 27.27
CA ARG A 695 1.43 -24.02 28.69
C ARG A 695 2.63 -24.50 29.48
N ASP A 696 3.18 -23.65 30.32
CA ASP A 696 4.36 -23.98 31.16
C ASP A 696 5.52 -24.58 30.35
N GLY A 697 5.67 -24.10 29.11
CA GLY A 697 6.69 -24.58 28.19
C GLY A 697 6.40 -25.91 27.52
N ARG A 698 5.26 -26.51 27.75
CA ARG A 698 4.82 -27.76 27.12
C ARG A 698 3.83 -27.49 26.01
N PHE A 699 4.00 -28.23 24.92
CA PHE A 699 3.17 -28.16 23.73
C PHE A 699 2.09 -29.25 23.74
N GLU A 700 0.88 -28.92 23.27
CA GLU A 700 -0.23 -29.87 23.12
C GLU A 700 -1.04 -29.51 21.88
N TRP A 701 -1.27 -30.45 20.97
CA TRP A 701 -2.22 -30.29 19.87
C TRP A 701 -3.67 -30.31 20.39
N ARG A 702 -4.47 -29.35 19.90
CA ARG A 702 -5.93 -29.29 20.11
C ARG A 702 -6.69 -29.84 18.92
N ARG A 703 -6.03 -29.99 17.79
CA ARG A 703 -6.56 -30.52 16.54
C ARG A 703 -5.60 -31.58 16.00
N ASN A 704 -6.12 -32.51 15.16
CA ASN A 704 -5.31 -33.54 14.55
C ASN A 704 -4.17 -32.93 13.69
N PRO A 705 -2.90 -33.19 13.99
CA PRO A 705 -1.77 -32.68 13.23
C PRO A 705 -1.77 -33.05 11.74
N VAL A 706 -2.40 -34.19 11.37
CA VAL A 706 -2.57 -34.59 9.96
C VAL A 706 -3.44 -33.58 9.18
N GLU A 707 -4.52 -33.11 9.81
CA GLU A 707 -5.38 -32.08 9.22
C GLU A 707 -4.65 -30.73 9.12
N VAL A 708 -3.89 -30.38 10.16
CA VAL A 708 -3.04 -29.17 10.17
C VAL A 708 -2.01 -29.23 9.03
N LEU A 709 -1.38 -30.39 8.80
CA LEU A 709 -0.46 -30.58 7.68
C LEU A 709 -1.16 -30.43 6.33
N ALA A 710 -2.35 -30.99 6.16
CA ALA A 710 -3.13 -30.84 4.91
C ALA A 710 -3.49 -29.38 4.63
N GLU A 711 -3.87 -28.64 5.66
CA GLU A 711 -4.13 -27.20 5.54
C GLU A 711 -2.84 -26.40 5.29
N THR A 712 -1.70 -26.83 5.85
CA THR A 712 -0.38 -26.23 5.55
C THR A 712 -0.05 -26.34 4.06
N TYR A 713 -0.27 -27.49 3.45
CA TYR A 713 -0.13 -27.67 2.00
C TYR A 713 -1.01 -26.71 1.21
N ARG A 714 -2.26 -26.55 1.63
CA ARG A 714 -3.20 -25.62 1.02
C ARG A 714 -2.75 -24.16 1.20
N LEU A 715 -2.35 -23.78 2.41
CA LEU A 715 -1.87 -22.42 2.72
C LEU A 715 -0.69 -22.06 1.83
N LEU A 716 0.25 -22.97 1.62
CA LEU A 716 1.43 -22.74 0.81
C LEU A 716 1.18 -22.91 -0.71
N ASN A 717 -0.07 -23.10 -1.13
CA ASN A 717 -0.44 -23.38 -2.53
C ASN A 717 0.29 -24.59 -3.12
N MET A 718 0.54 -25.59 -2.28
CA MET A 718 1.23 -26.84 -2.64
C MET A 718 0.27 -27.98 -2.92
N ASP A 719 -1.02 -27.85 -2.64
CA ASP A 719 -2.08 -28.82 -2.84
C ASP A 719 -2.56 -28.92 -4.29
N GLY A 720 -2.19 -27.95 -5.13
CA GLY A 720 -2.61 -27.87 -6.52
C GLY A 720 -1.87 -28.84 -7.44
N THR A 721 -2.61 -29.46 -8.36
CA THR A 721 -2.06 -30.33 -9.40
C THR A 721 -1.87 -29.60 -10.73
N GLN A 722 -2.38 -28.37 -10.87
CA GLN A 722 -2.41 -27.64 -12.13
C GLN A 722 -1.83 -26.23 -11.98
N GLY A 723 -1.20 -25.76 -13.04
CA GLY A 723 -0.81 -24.37 -13.20
C GLY A 723 0.60 -24.05 -12.73
N ALA A 724 0.81 -22.75 -12.51
CA ALA A 724 2.11 -22.15 -12.18
C ALA A 724 2.44 -22.20 -10.66
N ALA A 725 1.86 -23.14 -9.92
CA ALA A 725 2.22 -23.31 -8.51
C ALA A 725 3.75 -23.44 -8.38
N ALA A 726 4.34 -22.64 -7.48
CA ALA A 726 5.78 -22.65 -7.26
C ALA A 726 6.26 -24.01 -6.77
N TYR A 727 5.42 -24.63 -5.97
CA TYR A 727 5.65 -25.93 -5.38
C TYR A 727 4.42 -26.81 -5.64
N ARG A 728 4.67 -28.07 -5.86
CA ARG A 728 3.63 -29.04 -6.13
C ARG A 728 3.81 -30.22 -5.17
N ILE A 729 2.71 -30.68 -4.58
CA ILE A 729 2.72 -31.94 -3.85
C ILE A 729 3.03 -33.08 -4.83
N TRP A 730 3.87 -33.99 -4.43
CA TRP A 730 4.16 -35.19 -5.21
C TRP A 730 3.00 -36.18 -5.04
N ASP A 731 2.74 -37.01 -6.07
CA ASP A 731 1.60 -37.91 -6.05
C ASP A 731 1.64 -38.90 -4.87
N HIS A 732 2.81 -39.45 -4.53
CA HIS A 732 2.95 -40.32 -3.38
C HIS A 732 2.78 -39.62 -2.02
N ASP A 733 3.23 -38.37 -1.89
CA ASP A 733 3.03 -37.56 -0.67
C ASP A 733 1.54 -37.27 -0.48
N ARG A 734 0.84 -36.97 -1.60
CA ARG A 734 -0.61 -36.79 -1.59
C ARG A 734 -1.31 -38.08 -1.17
N GLU A 735 -0.90 -39.23 -1.70
CA GLU A 735 -1.49 -40.52 -1.33
C GLU A 735 -1.32 -40.82 0.16
N LEU A 736 -0.14 -40.57 0.72
CA LEU A 736 0.11 -40.71 2.15
C LEU A 736 -0.81 -39.82 2.99
N LEU A 737 -0.96 -38.56 2.59
CA LEU A 737 -1.81 -37.60 3.27
C LEU A 737 -3.29 -37.96 3.14
N ASP A 738 -3.76 -38.33 1.94
CA ASP A 738 -5.15 -38.72 1.68
C ASP A 738 -5.52 -40.00 2.43
N VAL A 739 -4.63 -40.97 2.51
CA VAL A 739 -4.83 -42.21 3.29
C VAL A 739 -4.98 -41.88 4.78
N ALA A 740 -4.13 -41.02 5.33
CA ALA A 740 -4.21 -40.58 6.71
C ALA A 740 -5.50 -39.84 7.02
N LEU A 741 -5.88 -38.86 6.16
CA LEU A 741 -7.14 -38.14 6.32
C LEU A 741 -8.36 -39.08 6.27
N ALA A 742 -8.41 -39.97 5.27
CA ALA A 742 -9.48 -40.96 5.14
C ALA A 742 -9.56 -41.95 6.32
N PHE A 743 -8.41 -42.24 6.96
CA PHE A 743 -8.40 -43.04 8.18
C PHE A 743 -9.15 -42.32 9.30
N TYR A 744 -8.83 -41.07 9.60
CA TYR A 744 -9.49 -40.30 10.65
C TYR A 744 -10.96 -39.97 10.32
N GLU A 745 -11.29 -39.71 9.06
CA GLU A 745 -12.68 -39.52 8.63
C GLU A 745 -13.53 -40.76 8.94
N ARG A 746 -13.04 -41.98 8.57
CA ARG A 746 -13.72 -43.24 8.89
C ARG A 746 -13.79 -43.49 10.38
N LEU A 747 -12.72 -43.22 11.11
CA LEU A 747 -12.70 -43.36 12.56
C LEU A 747 -13.71 -42.43 13.24
N GLY A 748 -13.82 -41.20 12.75
CA GLY A 748 -14.74 -40.15 13.23
C GLY A 748 -16.21 -40.59 13.21
N THR A 749 -16.59 -41.51 12.33
CA THR A 749 -17.96 -42.08 12.34
C THR A 749 -18.30 -42.93 13.59
N ARG A 750 -17.29 -43.28 14.38
CA ARG A 750 -17.39 -44.13 15.59
C ARG A 750 -17.02 -43.42 16.88
N VAL A 751 -16.31 -42.27 16.72
CA VAL A 751 -15.87 -41.45 17.86
C VAL A 751 -17.03 -40.55 18.30
N PRO A 752 -17.26 -40.34 19.60
CA PRO A 752 -18.22 -39.37 20.12
C PRO A 752 -17.94 -37.99 19.50
N ALA A 753 -19.00 -37.29 19.05
CA ALA A 753 -18.87 -36.00 18.33
C ALA A 753 -18.27 -34.87 19.19
N ASP A 754 -18.32 -35.00 20.50
CA ASP A 754 -17.80 -34.05 21.50
C ASP A 754 -16.40 -34.41 22.01
N MET A 755 -15.81 -35.54 21.57
CA MET A 755 -14.47 -35.94 21.99
C MET A 755 -13.42 -35.05 21.38
N ALA A 756 -12.66 -34.36 22.23
CA ALA A 756 -11.55 -33.50 21.80
C ALA A 756 -10.36 -34.33 21.30
N TRP A 757 -9.52 -33.72 20.44
CA TRP A 757 -8.35 -34.40 19.88
C TRP A 757 -7.39 -34.95 20.93
N PRO A 758 -7.03 -34.25 22.03
CA PRO A 758 -6.15 -34.79 23.05
C PRO A 758 -6.67 -36.11 23.68
N ASP A 759 -7.99 -36.18 23.93
CA ASP A 759 -8.63 -37.35 24.48
C ASP A 759 -8.67 -38.51 23.47
N LEU A 760 -8.91 -38.20 22.21
CA LEU A 760 -8.90 -39.16 21.11
C LEU A 760 -7.48 -39.72 20.92
N ASP A 761 -6.46 -38.87 20.84
CA ASP A 761 -5.05 -39.28 20.71
C ASP A 761 -4.61 -40.16 21.87
N ALA A 762 -4.92 -39.75 23.09
CA ALA A 762 -4.62 -40.57 24.29
C ALA A 762 -5.34 -41.94 24.25
N THR A 763 -6.61 -41.97 23.84
CA THR A 763 -7.37 -43.21 23.66
C THR A 763 -6.72 -44.13 22.62
N LEU A 764 -6.34 -43.55 21.45
CA LEU A 764 -5.72 -44.30 20.34
C LEU A 764 -4.32 -44.83 20.68
N ARG A 765 -3.60 -44.21 21.60
CA ARG A 765 -2.33 -44.73 22.17
C ARG A 765 -2.56 -45.80 23.21
N GLY A 766 -3.74 -45.87 23.82
CA GLY A 766 -4.11 -46.83 24.86
C GLY A 766 -4.19 -48.27 24.35
N ALA A 767 -3.89 -49.25 25.22
CA ALA A 767 -3.93 -50.67 24.89
C ALA A 767 -5.35 -51.23 24.83
N GLU A 768 -6.27 -50.67 25.60
CA GLU A 768 -7.65 -51.14 25.77
C GLU A 768 -8.50 -50.80 24.53
N PRO A 769 -9.24 -51.77 23.97
CA PRO A 769 -10.14 -51.54 22.85
C PRO A 769 -11.19 -50.47 23.17
N ALA A 770 -11.42 -49.55 22.23
CA ALA A 770 -12.41 -48.52 22.35
C ALA A 770 -13.36 -48.47 21.12
N PHE A 771 -14.37 -47.61 21.18
CA PHE A 771 -15.34 -47.38 20.10
C PHE A 771 -16.06 -48.60 19.56
N GLY A 772 -16.24 -49.64 20.42
CA GLY A 772 -16.91 -50.91 20.06
C GLY A 772 -16.10 -51.80 19.11
N LEU A 773 -14.79 -51.59 19.03
CA LEU A 773 -13.88 -52.40 18.22
C LEU A 773 -13.34 -53.59 19.03
N GLY A 774 -13.21 -54.75 18.38
CA GLY A 774 -12.55 -55.90 19.01
C GLY A 774 -11.02 -55.82 18.93
N ASP A 775 -10.33 -56.58 19.77
CA ASP A 775 -8.87 -56.53 19.99
C ASP A 775 -8.03 -56.51 18.70
N ALA A 776 -8.32 -57.42 17.76
CA ALA A 776 -7.56 -57.48 16.50
C ALA A 776 -7.75 -56.26 15.58
N THR A 777 -8.93 -55.67 15.61
CA THR A 777 -9.22 -54.44 14.86
C THR A 777 -8.61 -53.25 15.56
N TRP A 778 -8.69 -53.20 16.89
CA TRP A 778 -8.10 -52.17 17.70
C TRP A 778 -6.57 -52.10 17.54
N ALA A 779 -5.90 -53.23 17.56
CA ALA A 779 -4.46 -53.31 17.33
C ALA A 779 -4.06 -52.69 15.98
N ARG A 780 -4.86 -52.93 14.91
CA ARG A 780 -4.65 -52.32 13.60
C ARG A 780 -4.91 -50.80 13.57
N VAL A 781 -5.95 -50.37 14.29
CA VAL A 781 -6.29 -48.94 14.42
C VAL A 781 -5.15 -48.20 15.14
N ARG A 782 -4.63 -48.76 16.22
CA ARG A 782 -3.50 -48.20 16.98
C ARG A 782 -2.24 -48.12 16.11
N ALA A 783 -1.91 -49.17 15.38
CA ALA A 783 -0.74 -49.21 14.51
C ALA A 783 -0.86 -48.18 13.38
N ALA A 784 -2.05 -48.03 12.79
CA ALA A 784 -2.33 -47.04 11.78
C ALA A 784 -2.21 -45.60 12.35
N HIS A 785 -2.81 -45.35 13.51
CA HIS A 785 -2.69 -44.09 14.22
C HIS A 785 -1.22 -43.72 14.48
N ALA A 786 -0.46 -44.63 15.11
CA ALA A 786 0.97 -44.43 15.37
C ALA A 786 1.75 -44.13 14.10
N GLY A 787 1.47 -44.87 13.01
CA GLY A 787 2.06 -44.58 11.70
C GLY A 787 1.68 -43.21 11.12
N HIS A 788 0.43 -42.80 11.25
CA HIS A 788 -0.01 -41.50 10.75
C HIS A 788 0.55 -40.33 11.56
N GLN A 789 0.74 -40.47 12.85
CA GLN A 789 1.33 -39.44 13.71
C GLN A 789 2.86 -39.35 13.64
N LEU A 790 3.53 -40.41 13.17
CA LEU A 790 4.98 -40.51 13.14
C LEU A 790 5.60 -39.32 12.41
N GLY A 791 6.52 -38.60 13.07
CA GLY A 791 7.26 -37.46 12.51
C GLY A 791 6.52 -36.13 12.53
N LEU A 792 5.21 -36.11 12.86
CA LEU A 792 4.42 -34.84 12.88
C LEU A 792 4.84 -33.88 13.99
N ASP A 793 5.62 -34.35 14.97
CA ASP A 793 6.16 -33.52 16.05
C ASP A 793 7.03 -32.37 15.53
N ILE A 794 7.59 -32.46 14.31
CA ILE A 794 8.33 -31.38 13.67
C ILE A 794 7.46 -30.12 13.49
N LEU A 795 6.14 -30.27 13.26
CA LEU A 795 5.22 -29.12 13.14
C LEU A 795 5.13 -28.32 14.44
N ALA A 796 5.39 -28.93 15.58
CA ALA A 796 5.32 -28.26 16.87
C ALA A 796 6.44 -27.24 17.10
N LEU A 797 7.50 -27.26 16.28
CA LEU A 797 8.52 -26.21 16.31
C LEU A 797 7.93 -24.83 15.98
N LEU A 798 6.93 -24.76 15.07
CA LEU A 798 6.32 -23.51 14.65
C LEU A 798 5.59 -22.79 15.82
N PRO A 799 4.68 -23.44 16.57
CA PRO A 799 4.10 -22.86 17.77
C PRO A 799 5.11 -22.50 18.86
N LEU A 800 6.17 -23.26 19.01
CA LEU A 800 7.22 -22.97 20.00
C LEU A 800 8.03 -21.72 19.62
N ILE A 801 8.27 -21.49 18.34
CA ILE A 801 8.84 -20.22 17.84
C ILE A 801 7.89 -19.06 18.18
N ALA A 802 6.59 -19.22 17.93
CA ALA A 802 5.59 -18.20 18.23
C ALA A 802 5.52 -17.86 19.73
N ASP A 803 5.61 -18.86 20.60
CA ASP A 803 5.65 -18.69 22.04
C ASP A 803 6.90 -17.91 22.49
N LYS A 804 8.08 -18.27 21.96
CA LYS A 804 9.34 -17.61 22.32
C LYS A 804 9.40 -16.16 21.84
N THR A 805 8.84 -15.86 20.69
CA THR A 805 8.79 -14.50 20.13
C THR A 805 7.62 -13.67 20.67
N GLY A 806 6.70 -14.27 21.41
CA GLY A 806 5.48 -13.58 21.83
C GLY A 806 4.60 -13.13 20.65
N PHE A 807 4.52 -13.95 19.59
CA PHE A 807 3.73 -13.62 18.39
C PHE A 807 2.27 -13.29 18.68
N TYR A 808 1.70 -13.94 19.70
CA TYR A 808 0.30 -13.74 20.08
C TYR A 808 0.06 -12.57 21.03
N ASP A 809 1.12 -11.91 21.51
CA ASP A 809 1.01 -10.67 22.29
C ASP A 809 0.54 -9.49 21.42
N LEU A 810 0.85 -9.53 20.12
CA LEU A 810 0.21 -8.67 19.13
C LEU A 810 -1.21 -9.18 18.88
N ARG A 811 -2.18 -8.57 19.54
CA ARG A 811 -3.54 -9.09 19.61
C ARG A 811 -4.60 -8.02 19.35
N LEU A 812 -5.80 -8.50 19.06
CA LEU A 812 -6.99 -7.68 18.92
C LEU A 812 -7.76 -7.64 20.24
N GLU A 813 -8.13 -6.44 20.67
CA GLU A 813 -9.00 -6.22 21.81
C GLU A 813 -10.49 -6.34 21.43
N ASP A 814 -11.37 -6.48 22.39
CA ASP A 814 -12.81 -6.68 22.19
C ASP A 814 -13.49 -5.51 21.43
N ASP A 815 -12.91 -4.31 21.51
CA ASP A 815 -13.38 -3.11 20.82
C ASP A 815 -12.76 -2.93 19.43
N LEU A 816 -12.08 -3.96 18.94
CA LEU A 816 -11.40 -4.01 17.66
C LEU A 816 -10.09 -3.18 17.57
N THR A 817 -9.64 -2.56 18.64
CA THR A 817 -8.32 -1.93 18.68
C THR A 817 -7.21 -2.99 18.70
N VAL A 818 -6.06 -2.65 18.13
CA VAL A 818 -4.91 -3.54 18.10
C VAL A 818 -3.98 -3.19 19.26
N HIS A 819 -3.77 -4.15 20.15
CA HIS A 819 -2.74 -4.05 21.18
C HIS A 819 -1.38 -4.39 20.59
N ILE A 820 -0.45 -3.44 20.69
CA ILE A 820 0.94 -3.62 20.23
C ILE A 820 1.83 -3.60 21.47
N PRO A 821 2.59 -4.66 21.76
CA PRO A 821 3.56 -4.68 22.86
C PRO A 821 4.59 -3.56 22.76
N ASP A 822 4.96 -2.95 23.89
CA ASP A 822 5.89 -1.82 23.94
C ASP A 822 7.25 -2.11 23.32
N ARG A 823 7.78 -3.35 23.46
CA ARG A 823 9.05 -3.77 22.85
C ARG A 823 9.07 -3.62 21.32
N LEU A 824 7.90 -3.74 20.66
CA LEU A 824 7.79 -3.59 19.21
C LEU A 824 7.79 -2.11 18.75
N HIS A 825 7.78 -1.18 19.69
CA HIS A 825 7.92 0.25 19.43
C HIS A 825 9.36 0.77 19.61
N ASP A 826 10.28 -0.07 20.12
CA ASP A 826 11.67 0.31 20.28
C ASP A 826 12.38 0.48 18.92
N PRO A 827 12.89 1.68 18.59
CA PRO A 827 13.50 1.94 17.29
C PRO A 827 14.77 1.10 17.01
N GLU A 828 15.57 0.82 18.05
CA GLU A 828 16.78 0.00 17.89
C GLU A 828 16.41 -1.45 17.58
N HIS A 829 15.41 -1.96 18.26
CA HIS A 829 14.87 -3.30 18.01
C HIS A 829 14.22 -3.41 16.62
N GLN A 830 13.43 -2.40 16.22
CA GLN A 830 12.85 -2.33 14.88
C GLN A 830 13.91 -2.37 13.79
N GLU A 831 14.99 -1.59 13.93
CA GLU A 831 16.08 -1.58 12.97
C GLU A 831 16.87 -2.90 12.97
N ALA A 832 17.08 -3.52 14.13
CA ALA A 832 17.70 -4.84 14.23
C ALA A 832 16.89 -5.90 13.48
N MET A 833 15.58 -5.94 13.66
CA MET A 833 14.69 -6.90 12.99
C MET A 833 14.54 -6.61 11.49
N ARG A 834 14.57 -5.35 11.08
CA ARG A 834 14.64 -4.97 9.68
C ARG A 834 15.88 -5.58 9.00
N LYS A 835 17.04 -5.56 9.66
CA LYS A 835 18.27 -6.21 9.15
C LYS A 835 18.18 -7.73 9.12
N VAL A 836 17.39 -8.32 9.99
CA VAL A 836 17.11 -9.77 9.93
C VAL A 836 16.27 -10.09 8.68
N LEU A 837 15.22 -9.32 8.40
CA LEU A 837 14.37 -9.52 7.22
C LEU A 837 15.15 -9.28 5.91
N VAL A 838 15.96 -8.24 5.88
CA VAL A 838 16.78 -7.86 4.74
C VAL A 838 18.25 -7.78 5.18
N PRO A 839 18.96 -8.91 5.20
CA PRO A 839 20.36 -8.90 5.54
C PRO A 839 21.14 -7.94 4.63
N PRO A 840 22.06 -7.17 5.19
CA PRO A 840 22.93 -6.33 4.38
C PRO A 840 23.67 -7.21 3.35
N PRO A 841 23.92 -6.67 2.15
CA PRO A 841 24.63 -7.44 1.13
C PRO A 841 25.98 -7.87 1.67
N VAL A 842 26.38 -9.12 1.35
CA VAL A 842 27.69 -9.64 1.71
C VAL A 842 28.75 -8.79 1.00
N THR A 843 29.51 -8.05 1.78
CA THR A 843 30.60 -7.21 1.28
C THR A 843 31.89 -8.01 1.23
N ARG A 844 32.78 -7.76 0.27
CA ARG A 844 34.20 -8.11 0.44
C ARG A 844 34.72 -7.29 1.59
N ALA A 845 35.71 -7.84 2.31
CA ALA A 845 36.24 -7.19 3.51
C ALA A 845 36.81 -5.78 3.26
N ASP A 846 37.04 -5.42 2.00
CA ASP A 846 37.69 -4.19 1.53
C ASP A 846 36.74 -3.31 0.67
N GLU A 847 35.43 -3.61 0.60
CA GLU A 847 34.49 -2.85 -0.22
C GLU A 847 33.20 -2.54 0.55
N ILE A 848 32.64 -1.36 0.30
CA ILE A 848 31.25 -1.04 0.64
C ILE A 848 30.45 -1.07 -0.66
N VAL A 849 29.39 -1.85 -0.68
CA VAL A 849 28.53 -2.04 -1.85
C VAL A 849 27.19 -1.35 -1.68
N ALA A 850 26.50 -1.09 -2.80
CA ALA A 850 25.15 -0.54 -2.78
C ALA A 850 24.19 -1.52 -2.08
N ALA A 851 23.55 -1.06 -1.02
CA ALA A 851 22.55 -1.83 -0.27
C ALA A 851 21.32 -2.16 -1.13
N MET A 852 20.99 -1.28 -2.08
CA MET A 852 19.88 -1.41 -3.01
C MET A 852 20.24 -0.76 -4.35
N GLY A 853 19.52 -1.11 -5.42
CA GLY A 853 19.65 -0.42 -6.72
C GLY A 853 18.92 0.92 -6.70
N GLY A 854 19.47 1.93 -7.36
CA GLY A 854 18.88 3.28 -7.42
C GLY A 854 19.88 4.33 -7.88
N THR A 855 19.56 5.61 -7.71
CA THR A 855 20.49 6.70 -8.01
C THR A 855 21.34 7.00 -6.77
N PHE A 856 22.64 6.89 -6.89
CA PHE A 856 23.60 7.15 -5.83
C PHE A 856 23.85 8.65 -5.65
N TYR A 857 23.79 9.13 -4.40
CA TYR A 857 24.20 10.47 -4.02
C TYR A 857 25.25 10.40 -2.91
N ALA A 858 26.39 11.04 -3.16
CA ALA A 858 27.48 11.12 -2.20
C ALA A 858 27.25 12.16 -1.09
N GLN A 859 26.23 13.01 -1.23
CA GLN A 859 25.95 14.17 -0.39
C GLN A 859 24.46 14.34 -0.14
N GLU A 860 24.13 15.06 0.92
CA GLU A 860 22.71 15.25 1.33
C GLU A 860 21.96 16.26 0.45
N ALA A 861 22.67 17.25 -0.05
CA ALA A 861 22.13 18.25 -0.98
C ALA A 861 23.25 18.72 -1.92
N PRO A 862 22.91 19.26 -3.10
CA PRO A 862 23.90 19.69 -4.10
C PRO A 862 24.97 20.65 -3.59
N ASP A 863 24.63 21.45 -2.56
CA ASP A 863 25.51 22.49 -2.00
C ASP A 863 26.28 22.02 -0.73
N LEU A 864 26.07 20.76 -0.30
CA LEU A 864 26.74 20.21 0.88
C LEU A 864 27.95 19.35 0.46
N PRO A 865 28.95 19.20 1.34
CA PRO A 865 30.08 18.31 1.07
C PRO A 865 29.63 16.84 1.03
N PRO A 866 30.39 15.98 0.33
CA PRO A 866 30.15 14.53 0.39
C PRO A 866 30.25 14.00 1.82
N PHE A 867 29.46 12.96 2.15
CA PHE A 867 29.50 12.30 3.44
C PHE A 867 30.90 11.73 3.73
N VAL A 868 31.51 11.10 2.73
CA VAL A 868 32.86 10.55 2.80
C VAL A 868 33.62 10.84 1.50
N THR A 869 34.96 10.97 1.63
CA THR A 869 35.87 11.16 0.51
C THR A 869 37.03 10.17 0.61
N ALA A 870 37.78 9.98 -0.47
CA ALA A 870 38.99 9.18 -0.42
C ALA A 870 39.96 9.72 0.64
N GLY A 871 40.46 8.86 1.52
CA GLY A 871 41.29 9.19 2.68
C GLY A 871 40.50 9.56 3.95
N ALA A 872 39.19 9.70 3.90
CA ALA A 872 38.36 9.99 5.06
C ALA A 872 38.13 8.73 5.92
N HIS A 873 38.29 8.89 7.23
CA HIS A 873 37.86 7.90 8.22
C HIS A 873 36.36 8.11 8.53
N PHE A 874 35.67 7.02 8.77
CA PHE A 874 34.25 7.00 9.19
C PHE A 874 34.10 6.07 10.40
N ASP A 875 33.25 6.46 11.32
CA ASP A 875 32.86 5.66 12.46
C ASP A 875 31.58 4.85 12.19
N LYS A 876 31.36 3.81 12.98
CA LYS A 876 30.09 3.09 12.97
C LYS A 876 28.93 4.04 13.28
N GLY A 877 27.94 4.11 12.37
CA GLY A 877 26.79 5.00 12.46
C GLY A 877 26.92 6.27 11.63
N ASP A 878 28.10 6.55 11.05
CA ASP A 878 28.26 7.68 10.14
C ASP A 878 27.49 7.45 8.82
N ALA A 879 26.94 8.52 8.25
CA ALA A 879 26.31 8.46 6.94
C ALA A 879 27.39 8.30 5.87
N LEU A 880 27.20 7.37 4.95
CA LEU A 880 28.14 7.08 3.88
C LEU A 880 27.65 7.59 2.53
N TYR A 881 26.39 7.40 2.22
CA TYR A 881 25.77 7.78 0.96
C TYR A 881 24.24 7.76 1.06
N ILE A 882 23.59 8.29 0.02
CA ILE A 882 22.15 8.16 -0.18
C ILE A 882 21.91 7.38 -1.46
N VAL A 883 20.91 6.49 -1.47
CA VAL A 883 20.36 5.91 -2.68
C VAL A 883 18.93 6.41 -2.85
N GLU A 884 18.67 7.11 -3.95
CA GLU A 884 17.32 7.45 -4.35
C GLU A 884 16.71 6.28 -5.13
N VAL A 885 15.64 5.75 -4.57
CA VAL A 885 14.83 4.71 -5.19
C VAL A 885 13.39 5.22 -5.24
N MET A 886 12.84 5.37 -6.44
CA MET A 886 11.42 5.76 -6.61
C MET A 886 11.03 7.02 -5.81
N LYS A 887 11.90 8.05 -5.85
CA LYS A 887 11.78 9.33 -5.12
C LYS A 887 11.91 9.24 -3.60
N MET A 888 12.27 8.10 -3.06
CA MET A 888 12.65 7.98 -1.66
C MET A 888 14.17 8.01 -1.52
N PHE A 889 14.66 8.87 -0.67
CA PHE A 889 16.08 9.05 -0.38
C PHE A 889 16.47 8.23 0.84
N ASN A 890 17.12 7.10 0.60
CA ASN A 890 17.53 6.17 1.64
C ASN A 890 18.98 6.48 2.02
N LYS A 891 19.18 7.10 3.19
CA LYS A 891 20.52 7.35 3.74
C LYS A 891 21.07 6.06 4.32
N VAL A 892 22.27 5.68 3.88
CA VAL A 892 22.96 4.46 4.32
C VAL A 892 24.07 4.83 5.27
N TYR A 893 24.08 4.18 6.42
CA TYR A 893 24.99 4.40 7.50
C TYR A 893 26.03 3.27 7.62
N ALA A 894 27.23 3.61 8.10
CA ALA A 894 28.29 2.65 8.34
C ALA A 894 27.91 1.65 9.43
N SER A 895 28.09 0.36 9.16
CA SER A 895 27.89 -0.72 10.13
C SER A 895 29.13 -1.03 10.97
N PHE A 896 30.28 -0.50 10.60
CA PHE A 896 31.60 -0.65 11.22
C PHE A 896 32.41 0.64 11.01
N ALA A 897 33.55 0.76 11.62
CA ALA A 897 34.50 1.85 11.43
C ALA A 897 35.61 1.48 10.42
N GLY A 898 36.11 2.46 9.66
CA GLY A 898 37.16 2.24 8.66
C GLY A 898 37.53 3.51 7.89
N THR A 899 38.45 3.37 6.96
CA THR A 899 38.94 4.47 6.11
C THR A 899 38.59 4.20 4.64
N VAL A 900 37.99 5.16 3.97
CA VAL A 900 37.73 5.08 2.52
C VAL A 900 39.05 5.24 1.76
N THR A 901 39.44 4.23 0.99
CA THR A 901 40.67 4.27 0.17
C THR A 901 40.38 4.79 -1.24
N GLU A 902 39.20 4.49 -1.78
CA GLU A 902 38.79 4.90 -3.13
C GLU A 902 37.27 5.04 -3.24
N VAL A 903 36.79 6.07 -3.95
CA VAL A 903 35.38 6.24 -4.34
C VAL A 903 35.22 5.74 -5.77
N LEU A 904 34.39 4.71 -5.97
CA LEU A 904 34.27 3.99 -7.24
C LEU A 904 33.15 4.50 -8.15
N VAL A 905 32.24 5.35 -7.62
CA VAL A 905 31.02 5.77 -8.31
C VAL A 905 30.85 7.29 -8.19
N GLU A 906 30.50 7.93 -9.31
CA GLU A 906 30.22 9.36 -9.34
C GLU A 906 28.83 9.70 -8.81
N ASN A 907 28.66 10.89 -8.23
CA ASN A 907 27.39 11.41 -7.74
C ASN A 907 26.34 11.47 -8.87
N GLY A 908 25.11 11.02 -8.61
CA GLY A 908 24.02 10.96 -9.58
C GLY A 908 24.02 9.70 -10.48
N THR A 909 24.95 8.77 -10.28
CA THR A 909 25.03 7.52 -11.06
C THR A 909 23.98 6.51 -10.60
N VAL A 910 23.36 5.81 -11.56
CA VAL A 910 22.47 4.69 -11.26
C VAL A 910 23.30 3.44 -10.94
N VAL A 911 23.13 2.93 -9.73
CA VAL A 911 23.86 1.75 -9.22
C VAL A 911 22.92 0.56 -9.07
N ARG A 912 23.51 -0.65 -9.06
CA ARG A 912 22.79 -1.91 -8.81
C ARG A 912 23.06 -2.37 -7.38
N LYS A 913 22.11 -3.11 -6.80
CA LYS A 913 22.33 -3.80 -5.52
C LYS A 913 23.60 -4.67 -5.59
N GLY A 914 24.45 -4.56 -4.60
CA GLY A 914 25.73 -5.27 -4.53
C GLY A 914 26.84 -4.68 -5.41
N GLN A 915 26.62 -3.57 -6.11
CA GLN A 915 27.69 -2.86 -6.83
C GLN A 915 28.62 -2.16 -5.86
N ALA A 916 29.94 -2.35 -6.02
CA ALA A 916 30.95 -1.67 -5.19
C ALA A 916 30.87 -0.15 -5.39
N LEU A 917 30.79 0.58 -4.28
CA LEU A 917 30.69 2.04 -4.22
C LEU A 917 32.00 2.66 -3.69
N PHE A 918 32.57 2.04 -2.67
CA PHE A 918 33.81 2.48 -2.04
C PHE A 918 34.72 1.29 -1.83
N ARG A 919 36.03 1.49 -1.99
CA ARG A 919 37.05 0.65 -1.40
C ARG A 919 37.42 1.21 -0.04
N ILE A 920 37.63 0.33 0.91
CA ILE A 920 37.86 0.69 2.30
C ILE A 920 38.97 -0.15 2.92
N GLN A 921 39.51 0.37 4.00
CA GLN A 921 40.32 -0.37 4.95
C GLN A 921 39.54 -0.37 6.28
N PRO A 922 38.93 -1.49 6.69
CA PRO A 922 38.23 -1.56 7.97
C PRO A 922 39.23 -1.49 9.12
N ASP A 923 38.82 -0.87 10.25
CA ASP A 923 39.65 -0.77 11.45
C ASP A 923 39.78 -2.11 12.17
N GLU A 924 38.73 -2.95 12.09
CA GLU A 924 38.71 -4.29 12.65
C GLU A 924 38.51 -5.33 11.55
N VAL A 925 39.29 -6.42 11.61
CA VAL A 925 39.12 -7.56 10.72
C VAL A 925 37.90 -8.35 11.20
N PHE A 926 36.88 -8.44 10.38
CA PHE A 926 35.74 -9.33 10.65
C PHE A 926 36.22 -10.79 10.60
N VAL A 927 36.25 -11.41 11.75
CA VAL A 927 36.46 -12.86 11.85
C VAL A 927 35.11 -13.52 11.68
N GLU A 928 34.92 -14.29 10.62
CA GLU A 928 33.76 -15.16 10.49
C GLU A 928 33.71 -16.14 11.66
N GLU A 929 32.52 -16.34 12.25
CA GLU A 929 32.30 -17.36 13.28
C GLU A 929 32.73 -18.73 12.73
N ASP A 930 33.55 -19.46 13.51
CA ASP A 930 33.97 -20.82 13.13
C ASP A 930 32.70 -21.66 12.83
N PRO A 931 32.61 -22.25 11.62
CA PRO A 931 31.45 -23.09 11.22
C PRO A 931 31.11 -24.16 12.27
N ALA A 932 32.07 -24.75 12.92
CA ALA A 932 31.85 -25.77 13.96
C ALA A 932 31.21 -25.16 15.25
N VAL A 933 31.58 -23.92 15.59
CA VAL A 933 30.95 -23.21 16.72
C VAL A 933 29.52 -22.84 16.39
N ARG A 934 29.28 -22.34 15.17
CA ARG A 934 27.95 -22.03 14.68
C ARG A 934 27.04 -23.26 14.66
N GLU A 935 27.50 -24.37 14.12
CA GLU A 935 26.74 -25.61 14.04
C GLU A 935 26.39 -26.13 15.46
N ARG A 936 27.35 -26.11 16.40
CA ARG A 936 27.10 -26.49 17.78
C ARG A 936 26.03 -25.62 18.43
N ARG A 937 26.10 -24.31 18.27
CA ARG A 937 25.14 -23.35 18.79
C ARG A 937 23.74 -23.62 18.24
N LEU A 938 23.61 -23.86 16.93
CA LEU A 938 22.33 -24.17 16.28
C LEU A 938 21.76 -25.47 16.85
N ARG A 939 22.56 -26.52 17.02
CA ARG A 939 22.11 -27.79 17.58
C ARG A 939 21.69 -27.66 19.05
N GLU A 940 22.45 -26.93 19.87
CA GLU A 940 22.08 -26.67 21.26
C GLU A 940 20.76 -25.93 21.37
N ASN A 941 20.55 -24.92 20.52
CA ASN A 941 19.29 -24.19 20.47
C ASN A 941 18.14 -25.09 20.00
N THR A 942 18.37 -25.94 19.01
CA THR A 942 17.37 -26.89 18.50
C THR A 942 16.97 -27.88 19.56
N GLU A 943 17.93 -28.45 20.31
CA GLU A 943 17.63 -29.34 21.46
C GLU A 943 16.77 -28.67 22.52
N ALA A 944 16.97 -27.39 22.80
CA ALA A 944 16.14 -26.65 23.73
C ALA A 944 14.68 -26.56 23.29
N TYR A 945 14.40 -26.53 21.97
CA TYR A 945 13.05 -26.65 21.44
C TYR A 945 12.50 -28.08 21.54
N LEU A 946 13.30 -29.08 21.16
CA LEU A 946 12.88 -30.50 21.15
C LEU A 946 12.54 -31.02 22.55
N VAL A 947 13.28 -30.64 23.57
CA VAL A 947 12.99 -30.98 24.99
C VAL A 947 11.60 -30.49 25.41
N ARG A 948 11.10 -29.38 24.85
CA ARG A 948 9.76 -28.85 25.14
C ARG A 948 8.62 -29.70 24.54
N LEU A 949 8.91 -30.56 23.59
CA LEU A 949 7.93 -31.51 23.01
C LEU A 949 7.65 -32.68 23.93
N GLY A 950 8.47 -32.92 24.97
CA GLY A 950 8.44 -34.05 25.86
C GLY A 950 9.29 -35.21 25.36
N GLU A 951 9.59 -36.15 26.22
CA GLU A 951 10.19 -37.43 25.79
C GLU A 951 9.18 -38.17 24.92
N PRO A 952 9.63 -38.75 23.78
CA PRO A 952 8.73 -39.47 22.87
C PRO A 952 8.05 -40.68 23.48
#